data_d0177101431e44ff89280e1fb5103120
#
_entry.id   d0177101431e44ff89280e1fb5103120
#
_cell.length_a   1.000
_cell.length_b   1.000
_cell.length_c   1.000
_cell.angle_alpha   90.00
_cell.angle_beta   90.00
_cell.angle_gamma   90.00
#
_symmetry.space_group_name_H-M   'P 1'
#
loop_
_entity.id
_entity.type
_entity.pdbx_description
1 polymer ?
#
loop_
_entity_poly.entity_id
_entity_poly.type
_entity_poly.pdbx_seq_one_letter_code
_entity_poly.pdbx_strand_id
1 'polypeptide(L)'
;MKKKFLFLSVLGLSLSLLGGCGNASGNSTGSSGDNCTNSGPVYRVYFYSNGGSAVDTLEVAAGSTATKPQDPVLSGKTFEAWYTTSNLTGTPYDFSLPVNSNLVLYAKWSSISSEEIEKYERDWTEKSEENHLYIHYLRFNNTPEEYEDWDIWSWPYSGDGTNFDFVKEGGQVVVDDLGGAYVDIDLTKTYSPAGWLNGDYVDGLPMSYMTNGELVSKVGFQIVLKETRSNADSYWKNDGDDNYITMSESRWDNGSYHVFCVQNNVPNFTAHYSADQADNPYDHDDGNNVSVSDVDSSAAGYGVSASSSDFRNNAGIGYQVMVASFADSDGDGMGDIYGITKKLDYLKDNLHINTLWLTPVQLSDSYHGYDIIDYKVVDPKFGSKASPNTTGGQPDEESAMKDYEDLLREAEQRDIRVVMDLVINHTSKKNVWFMKSSLLDPEYRSFYQWKRTSEVGDNKNWHSYSTTPYSYYGKFASSMPELNYDYQGTRDAMVDVAEFWLDKGVSGFRIDAVKHVYMADEVTKNAGDKVVEDYDSATQTDYSSNLTKNMNFFREFNARIKAKDPDAMIVGENFDGNAVNNVAPYYEGLDSLFDFYMYYKLSNIAMTDSKMAQANIISTGGQNSGKWNFPGVYAEYNSYRNNDAIESVFTSNHDVSRVMNMMAGTAANADDQSAGTVTLSNSALALERAKCYATVMTMLPGITWIYYGDELGMTSNFADGETKTSPHVDRWYRQPYKFGNEAAGTADKDGVYQTGFNFTGGAGFSIGYDDYNKTVLKSAEDQLKDSDSMLSYYSRLTALKSSSKTLISGSYQGISASNLIFAFSRTLGEETYSIYVNFSSSAVSVSLPSGTQVIQTGNVSSSSLGAHSAVVIKG
;
A
#
# COMPACT_ATOMS: atom_id res chain seq x y z
N MET A 1 25.11 34.60 -0.34
CA MET A 1 25.25 33.15 -0.11
C MET A 1 23.93 32.66 0.45
N LYS A 2 23.21 31.79 -0.21
CA LYS A 2 21.93 31.25 0.29
C LYS A 2 22.25 30.28 1.43
N LYS A 3 21.92 30.66 2.65
CA LYS A 3 21.95 29.77 3.79
C LYS A 3 20.87 28.71 3.58
N LYS A 4 21.25 27.46 3.65
CA LYS A 4 20.29 26.34 3.66
C LYS A 4 19.85 26.13 5.09
N PHE A 5 18.60 26.43 5.39
CA PHE A 5 17.96 25.82 6.55
C PHE A 5 17.93 24.32 6.33
N LEU A 6 18.53 23.57 7.21
CA LEU A 6 18.30 22.14 7.29
C LEU A 6 17.04 21.94 8.15
N PHE A 7 15.87 22.04 7.51
CA PHE A 7 14.66 21.53 8.14
C PHE A 7 14.61 20.03 7.88
N LEU A 8 14.81 19.26 8.94
CA LEU A 8 14.33 17.90 8.94
C LEU A 8 12.81 17.98 9.08
N SER A 9 12.08 17.72 8.02
CA SER A 9 10.63 17.86 7.97
C SER A 9 9.93 16.63 8.52
N VAL A 10 8.94 16.84 9.37
CA VAL A 10 7.99 15.82 9.78
C VAL A 10 6.59 16.35 9.92
N LEU A 11 5.65 15.55 9.42
CA LEU A 11 4.22 15.75 9.59
C LEU A 11 3.80 15.56 11.04
N GLY A 12 3.02 16.46 11.55
CA GLY A 12 2.45 16.40 12.87
C GLY A 12 0.92 16.42 12.86
N LEU A 13 0.32 15.72 13.75
CA LEU A 13 -1.11 15.71 14.02
C LEU A 13 -1.42 16.28 15.40
N SER A 14 -2.51 17.02 15.49
CA SER A 14 -2.95 17.70 16.71
C SER A 14 -4.05 16.97 17.46
N LEU A 15 -4.01 17.03 18.79
CA LEU A 15 -5.05 16.55 19.68
C LEU A 15 -5.95 17.70 20.13
N SER A 16 -7.25 17.54 20.12
CA SER A 16 -8.18 18.48 20.76
C SER A 16 -8.86 17.85 21.97
N LEU A 17 -8.86 18.60 23.06
CA LEU A 17 -9.47 18.26 24.34
C LEU A 17 -11.01 18.31 24.26
N LEU A 18 -11.67 17.23 24.54
CA LEU A 18 -13.10 17.17 24.83
C LEU A 18 -13.37 17.56 26.27
N GLY A 19 -14.07 18.68 26.44
CA GLY A 19 -14.62 19.07 27.74
C GLY A 19 -15.77 18.17 28.13
N GLY A 20 -15.59 17.35 29.16
CA GLY A 20 -16.63 16.47 29.72
C GLY A 20 -17.72 17.23 30.44
N CYS A 21 -18.96 16.94 30.15
CA CYS A 21 -20.11 17.26 30.99
C CYS A 21 -20.27 16.17 32.06
N GLY A 22 -20.09 16.56 33.30
CA GLY A 22 -20.22 15.66 34.47
C GLY A 22 -21.65 15.14 34.66
N ASN A 23 -21.76 13.86 34.90
CA ASN A 23 -22.97 13.19 35.37
C ASN A 23 -23.11 13.32 36.88
N ALA A 24 -24.18 13.96 37.29
CA ALA A 24 -24.68 13.86 38.64
C ALA A 24 -25.68 12.73 38.74
N SER A 25 -25.38 11.73 39.53
CA SER A 25 -26.27 10.64 39.90
C SER A 25 -27.46 11.13 40.73
N GLY A 26 -28.65 10.78 40.34
CA GLY A 26 -29.84 10.96 41.16
C GLY A 26 -30.94 10.02 40.72
N ASN A 27 -31.17 9.02 41.58
CA ASN A 27 -32.18 7.98 41.47
C ASN A 27 -33.58 8.57 41.77
N SER A 28 -34.56 8.39 40.88
CA SER A 28 -35.97 8.24 41.31
C SER A 28 -36.86 7.74 40.18
N THR A 29 -37.66 6.79 40.52
CA THR A 29 -38.72 6.05 39.85
C THR A 29 -39.84 6.92 39.27
N GLY A 30 -40.35 6.54 38.09
CA GLY A 30 -41.76 6.74 37.77
C GLY A 30 -42.13 7.20 36.34
N SER A 31 -42.65 6.26 35.60
CA SER A 31 -43.78 6.42 34.66
C SER A 31 -43.64 7.27 33.41
N SER A 32 -43.62 6.54 32.29
CA SER A 32 -44.27 6.81 30.97
C SER A 32 -44.29 8.24 30.39
N GLY A 33 -43.67 8.37 29.27
CA GLY A 33 -43.90 9.47 28.34
C GLY A 33 -42.87 9.44 27.19
N ASP A 34 -43.26 8.78 26.11
CA ASP A 34 -42.49 8.84 24.86
C ASP A 34 -42.29 10.31 24.45
N ASN A 35 -41.05 10.71 24.38
CA ASN A 35 -40.60 11.82 23.57
C ASN A 35 -39.26 11.42 22.96
N CYS A 36 -39.31 10.65 21.88
CA CYS A 36 -38.24 10.61 20.91
C CYS A 36 -38.12 12.02 20.34
N THR A 37 -37.22 12.81 20.86
CA THR A 37 -36.73 13.99 20.15
C THR A 37 -36.02 13.47 18.92
N ASN A 38 -36.65 13.65 17.78
CA ASN A 38 -36.11 13.44 16.44
C ASN A 38 -34.87 14.31 16.31
N SER A 39 -33.71 13.83 16.69
CA SER A 39 -32.43 14.44 16.34
C SER A 39 -32.32 14.30 14.83
N GLY A 40 -32.41 15.43 14.11
CA GLY A 40 -32.20 15.46 12.68
C GLY A 40 -30.89 14.81 12.28
N PRO A 41 -30.64 14.55 10.99
CA PRO A 41 -29.41 13.94 10.54
C PRO A 41 -28.21 14.74 11.01
N VAL A 42 -27.15 14.04 11.39
CA VAL A 42 -25.85 14.60 11.75
C VAL A 42 -24.93 14.45 10.54
N TYR A 43 -24.22 15.50 10.18
CA TYR A 43 -23.26 15.51 9.09
C TYR A 43 -21.85 15.63 9.64
N ARG A 44 -20.88 15.06 8.93
CA ARG A 44 -19.47 15.14 9.28
C ARG A 44 -18.76 16.18 8.43
N VAL A 45 -17.90 16.96 9.07
CA VAL A 45 -16.97 17.89 8.43
C VAL A 45 -15.57 17.36 8.62
N TYR A 46 -15.00 16.89 7.54
CA TYR A 46 -13.62 16.35 7.48
C TYR A 46 -12.65 17.45 7.12
N PHE A 47 -11.50 17.43 7.75
CA PHE A 47 -10.45 18.43 7.52
C PHE A 47 -9.21 17.75 6.95
N TYR A 48 -8.93 18.11 5.73
CA TYR A 48 -7.73 17.68 5.02
C TYR A 48 -6.66 18.74 5.19
N SER A 49 -5.69 18.48 6.04
CA SER A 49 -4.62 19.44 6.33
C SER A 49 -3.58 19.57 5.21
N ASN A 50 -3.64 18.74 4.15
CA ASN A 50 -2.71 18.77 3.02
C ASN A 50 -1.23 18.79 3.50
N GLY A 51 -0.88 17.81 4.32
CA GLY A 51 0.46 17.67 4.88
C GLY A 51 0.72 18.45 6.18
N GLY A 52 -0.23 19.24 6.64
CA GLY A 52 -0.15 19.88 7.96
C GLY A 52 -0.61 18.98 9.10
N SER A 53 -0.53 19.50 10.32
CA SER A 53 -1.05 18.82 11.50
C SER A 53 -2.50 18.43 11.30
N ALA A 54 -2.91 17.26 11.83
CA ALA A 54 -4.27 16.80 11.68
C ALA A 54 -5.26 17.70 12.40
N VAL A 55 -6.46 17.69 11.90
CA VAL A 55 -7.60 18.40 12.46
C VAL A 55 -8.74 17.42 12.57
N ASP A 56 -9.34 17.35 13.77
CA ASP A 56 -10.41 16.41 14.04
C ASP A 56 -11.64 16.63 13.17
N THR A 57 -12.25 15.52 12.78
CA THR A 57 -13.56 15.52 12.15
C THR A 57 -14.62 16.06 13.11
N LEU A 58 -15.46 16.97 12.66
CA LEU A 58 -16.56 17.51 13.44
C LEU A 58 -17.87 16.84 13.05
N GLU A 59 -18.68 16.49 14.05
CA GLU A 59 -20.07 16.10 13.86
C GLU A 59 -20.98 17.31 14.06
N VAL A 60 -21.78 17.62 13.04
CA VAL A 60 -22.60 18.83 12.99
C VAL A 60 -24.05 18.46 12.71
N ALA A 61 -24.97 18.85 13.57
CA ALA A 61 -26.39 18.63 13.32
C ALA A 61 -26.83 19.36 12.05
N ALA A 62 -27.67 18.72 11.25
CA ALA A 62 -28.16 19.28 9.99
C ALA A 62 -28.68 20.72 10.17
N GLY A 63 -28.21 21.62 9.33
CA GLY A 63 -28.56 23.03 9.38
C GLY A 63 -27.81 23.86 10.44
N SER A 64 -26.98 23.26 11.26
CA SER A 64 -26.07 23.96 12.19
C SER A 64 -24.76 24.34 11.50
N THR A 65 -23.99 25.25 12.10
CA THR A 65 -22.70 25.69 11.58
C THR A 65 -21.58 24.85 12.20
N ALA A 66 -20.55 24.53 11.43
CA ALA A 66 -19.32 23.92 11.94
C ALA A 66 -18.51 24.95 12.75
N THR A 67 -17.94 24.52 13.86
CA THR A 67 -16.97 25.35 14.58
C THR A 67 -15.65 25.35 13.80
N LYS A 68 -15.07 26.53 13.54
CA LYS A 68 -13.75 26.60 12.92
C LYS A 68 -12.73 25.92 13.86
N PRO A 69 -11.98 24.90 13.41
CA PRO A 69 -10.94 24.30 14.21
C PRO A 69 -9.76 25.26 14.39
N GLN A 70 -8.84 24.90 15.26
CA GLN A 70 -7.56 25.55 15.33
C GLN A 70 -6.85 25.41 13.97
N ASP A 71 -6.16 26.44 13.53
CA ASP A 71 -5.44 26.41 12.27
C ASP A 71 -4.33 25.34 12.33
N PRO A 72 -4.25 24.44 11.35
CA PRO A 72 -3.22 23.41 11.33
C PRO A 72 -1.83 24.03 11.12
N VAL A 73 -0.80 23.30 11.48
CA VAL A 73 0.60 23.72 11.38
C VAL A 73 1.33 22.84 10.36
N LEU A 74 2.11 23.45 9.49
CA LEU A 74 3.00 22.78 8.53
C LEU A 74 4.34 23.52 8.53
N SER A 75 5.41 22.78 8.81
CA SER A 75 6.76 23.36 8.85
C SER A 75 7.10 24.05 7.52
N GLY A 76 7.60 25.28 7.59
CA GLY A 76 7.97 26.05 6.41
C GLY A 76 6.80 26.59 5.58
N LYS A 77 5.57 26.50 6.07
CA LYS A 77 4.37 26.97 5.38
C LYS A 77 3.51 27.79 6.33
N THR A 78 2.75 28.71 5.78
CA THR A 78 1.74 29.49 6.52
C THR A 78 0.35 29.00 6.08
N PHE A 79 -0.49 28.63 7.04
CA PHE A 79 -1.86 28.24 6.74
C PHE A 79 -2.65 29.45 6.22
N GLU A 80 -3.26 29.32 5.05
CA GLU A 80 -4.07 30.39 4.47
C GLU A 80 -5.55 30.26 4.87
N ALA A 81 -6.15 29.13 4.55
CA ALA A 81 -7.57 28.89 4.80
C ALA A 81 -7.98 27.47 4.43
N TRP A 82 -9.21 27.12 4.80
CA TRP A 82 -9.88 25.90 4.37
C TRP A 82 -10.69 26.12 3.07
N TYR A 83 -10.64 25.16 2.14
CA TYR A 83 -11.34 25.19 0.87
C TYR A 83 -12.22 23.93 0.71
N THR A 84 -13.34 24.06 0.02
CA THR A 84 -14.26 22.92 -0.27
C THR A 84 -13.81 22.09 -1.47
N THR A 85 -12.79 22.49 -2.18
CA THR A 85 -12.28 21.82 -3.37
C THR A 85 -10.82 21.40 -3.17
N SER A 86 -10.46 20.19 -3.56
CA SER A 86 -9.09 19.65 -3.43
C SER A 86 -8.06 20.42 -4.25
N ASN A 87 -8.47 21.07 -5.34
CA ASN A 87 -7.61 21.94 -6.13
C ASN A 87 -7.44 23.36 -5.55
N LEU A 88 -7.95 23.59 -4.35
CA LEU A 88 -7.79 24.83 -3.57
C LEU A 88 -8.19 26.11 -4.32
N THR A 89 -9.17 26.00 -5.22
CA THR A 89 -9.70 27.10 -6.01
C THR A 89 -11.01 27.61 -5.45
N GLY A 90 -11.34 28.85 -5.77
CA GLY A 90 -12.58 29.50 -5.30
C GLY A 90 -12.35 30.37 -4.09
N THR A 91 -13.37 30.51 -3.25
CA THR A 91 -13.29 31.27 -1.99
C THR A 91 -13.08 30.33 -0.82
N PRO A 92 -12.32 30.76 0.20
CA PRO A 92 -12.21 30.01 1.45
C PRO A 92 -13.57 29.66 2.02
N TYR A 93 -13.64 28.51 2.69
CA TYR A 93 -14.87 28.06 3.33
C TYR A 93 -15.30 29.00 4.44
N ASP A 94 -16.56 29.39 4.43
CA ASP A 94 -17.17 30.25 5.43
C ASP A 94 -17.86 29.41 6.51
N PHE A 95 -17.23 29.28 7.67
CA PHE A 95 -17.74 28.54 8.83
C PHE A 95 -19.06 29.10 9.41
N SER A 96 -19.53 30.21 8.93
CA SER A 96 -20.88 30.72 9.29
C SER A 96 -22.01 30.06 8.49
N LEU A 97 -21.68 29.28 7.46
CA LEU A 97 -22.66 28.59 6.64
C LEU A 97 -23.18 27.32 7.33
N PRO A 98 -24.48 27.01 7.17
CA PRO A 98 -25.07 25.80 7.71
C PRO A 98 -24.57 24.55 6.96
N VAL A 99 -24.23 23.51 7.69
CA VAL A 99 -23.83 22.20 7.14
C VAL A 99 -25.08 21.39 6.87
N ASN A 100 -25.31 21.05 5.59
CA ASN A 100 -26.48 20.32 5.11
C ASN A 100 -26.15 18.99 4.42
N SER A 101 -24.89 18.62 4.36
CA SER A 101 -24.35 17.35 3.86
C SER A 101 -22.98 17.14 4.48
N ASN A 102 -22.42 15.94 4.34
CA ASN A 102 -21.02 15.73 4.66
C ASN A 102 -20.15 16.68 3.85
N LEU A 103 -19.10 17.19 4.48
CA LEU A 103 -18.25 18.23 3.94
C LEU A 103 -16.79 17.85 4.13
N VAL A 104 -16.00 17.99 3.08
CA VAL A 104 -14.54 17.86 3.14
C VAL A 104 -13.94 19.24 2.93
N LEU A 105 -13.04 19.63 3.83
CA LEU A 105 -12.33 20.90 3.76
C LEU A 105 -10.82 20.63 3.63
N TYR A 106 -10.21 21.29 2.66
CA TYR A 106 -8.78 21.14 2.32
C TYR A 106 -8.02 22.37 2.75
N ALA A 107 -6.94 22.17 3.50
CA ALA A 107 -6.06 23.25 3.91
C ALA A 107 -5.27 23.78 2.72
N LYS A 108 -5.18 25.09 2.61
CA LYS A 108 -4.28 25.75 1.67
C LYS A 108 -3.12 26.37 2.42
N TRP A 109 -1.93 26.15 1.89
CA TRP A 109 -0.66 26.63 2.45
C TRP A 109 0.00 27.62 1.49
N SER A 110 0.58 28.66 2.05
CA SER A 110 1.58 29.49 1.36
C SER A 110 2.96 29.19 1.93
N SER A 111 3.99 29.41 1.14
CA SER A 111 5.35 29.41 1.66
C SER A 111 5.49 30.57 2.66
N ILE A 112 6.19 30.33 3.77
CA ILE A 112 6.60 31.41 4.66
C ILE A 112 7.34 32.43 3.80
N SER A 113 7.00 33.69 3.94
CA SER A 113 7.62 34.74 3.14
C SER A 113 9.10 34.86 3.47
N SER A 114 9.90 35.25 2.50
CA SER A 114 11.32 35.51 2.74
C SER A 114 11.54 36.56 3.86
N GLU A 115 10.60 37.50 3.99
CA GLU A 115 10.65 38.53 5.06
C GLU A 115 10.41 37.92 6.45
N GLU A 116 9.51 36.93 6.57
CA GLU A 116 9.28 36.23 7.85
C GLU A 116 10.47 35.38 8.25
N ILE A 117 11.09 34.67 7.28
CA ILE A 117 12.32 33.91 7.52
C ILE A 117 13.47 34.85 7.92
N GLU A 118 13.68 35.94 7.18
CA GLU A 118 14.72 36.93 7.50
C GLU A 118 14.49 37.59 8.87
N LYS A 119 13.23 37.83 9.23
CA LYS A 119 12.90 38.34 10.56
C LYS A 119 13.23 37.32 11.64
N TYR A 120 12.86 36.06 11.46
CA TYR A 120 13.13 34.99 12.41
C TYR A 120 14.64 34.76 12.59
N GLU A 121 15.41 34.71 11.50
CA GLU A 121 16.87 34.63 11.55
C GLU A 121 17.50 35.81 12.28
N ARG A 122 17.02 37.04 12.03
CA ARG A 122 17.50 38.23 12.70
C ARG A 122 17.20 38.21 14.21
N ASP A 123 15.96 37.90 14.58
CA ASP A 123 15.54 37.86 15.99
C ASP A 123 16.35 36.80 16.77
N TRP A 124 16.67 35.64 16.14
CA TRP A 124 17.56 34.64 16.74
C TRP A 124 19.03 35.06 16.73
N THR A 125 19.51 35.71 15.70
CA THR A 125 20.89 36.28 15.66
C THR A 125 21.11 37.30 16.77
N GLU A 126 20.07 38.04 17.13
CA GLU A 126 20.14 39.00 18.24
C GLU A 126 20.09 38.36 19.63
N LYS A 127 19.46 37.17 19.74
CA LYS A 127 19.32 36.42 21.02
C LYS A 127 20.47 35.44 21.25
N SER A 128 21.08 34.93 20.19
CA SER A 128 22.07 33.86 20.28
C SER A 128 23.49 34.41 20.52
N GLU A 129 24.26 33.65 21.29
CA GLU A 129 25.63 33.98 21.66
C GLU A 129 26.63 33.18 20.81
N GLU A 130 27.82 33.77 20.57
CA GLU A 130 28.91 33.10 19.87
C GLU A 130 29.36 31.85 20.65
N ASN A 131 29.60 30.74 19.93
CA ASN A 131 29.98 29.43 20.49
C ASN A 131 28.90 28.79 21.38
N HIS A 132 27.65 29.15 21.22
CA HIS A 132 26.50 28.49 21.80
C HIS A 132 25.80 27.64 20.76
N LEU A 133 25.32 26.44 21.16
CA LEU A 133 24.49 25.52 20.35
C LEU A 133 23.06 25.59 20.85
N TYR A 134 22.19 25.99 19.98
CA TYR A 134 20.75 26.01 20.20
C TYR A 134 20.13 24.83 19.48
N ILE A 135 19.56 23.90 20.25
CA ILE A 135 18.77 22.78 19.69
C ILE A 135 17.31 23.11 19.92
N HIS A 136 16.63 23.40 18.84
CA HIS A 136 15.22 23.74 18.82
C HIS A 136 14.41 22.47 18.60
N TYR A 137 13.33 22.30 19.35
CA TYR A 137 12.45 21.16 19.26
C TYR A 137 11.00 21.62 19.23
N LEU A 138 10.34 21.42 18.10
CA LEU A 138 8.95 21.79 17.88
C LEU A 138 8.04 20.58 18.12
N ARG A 139 7.11 20.71 19.07
CA ARG A 139 6.06 19.72 19.34
C ARG A 139 4.75 20.16 18.71
N PHE A 140 3.80 19.20 18.56
CA PHE A 140 2.59 19.42 17.79
C PHE A 140 1.71 20.56 18.25
N ASN A 141 1.41 20.65 19.53
CA ASN A 141 0.58 21.76 20.04
C ASN A 141 1.41 22.99 20.40
N ASN A 142 2.73 22.82 20.50
CA ASN A 142 3.70 23.86 20.77
C ASN A 142 3.33 24.74 21.99
N THR A 143 2.84 24.11 23.07
CA THR A 143 2.56 24.80 24.35
C THR A 143 3.66 24.52 25.37
N PRO A 144 3.96 25.44 26.30
CA PRO A 144 4.99 25.22 27.31
C PRO A 144 4.87 23.92 28.08
N GLU A 145 3.64 23.50 28.37
CA GLU A 145 3.33 22.30 29.16
C GLU A 145 3.78 21.02 28.45
N GLU A 146 3.77 20.99 27.12
CA GLU A 146 4.18 19.81 26.35
C GLU A 146 5.68 19.50 26.46
N TYR A 147 6.48 20.49 26.85
CA TYR A 147 7.93 20.34 26.94
C TYR A 147 8.41 20.12 28.39
N GLU A 148 7.58 20.30 29.41
CA GLU A 148 8.02 20.28 30.81
C GLU A 148 8.68 18.97 31.20
N ASP A 149 8.18 17.86 30.69
CA ASP A 149 8.66 16.52 31.00
C ASP A 149 9.79 16.06 30.07
N TRP A 150 10.20 16.88 29.12
CA TRP A 150 11.23 16.56 28.15
C TRP A 150 12.48 17.39 28.36
N ASP A 151 13.62 16.87 27.89
CA ASP A 151 14.89 17.58 27.77
C ASP A 151 15.75 16.96 26.66
N ILE A 152 16.94 17.49 26.48
CA ILE A 152 17.88 17.02 25.48
C ILE A 152 19.10 16.40 26.16
N TRP A 153 19.36 15.13 25.84
CA TRP A 153 20.65 14.49 26.12
C TRP A 153 21.60 14.82 24.99
N SER A 154 22.73 15.42 25.27
CA SER A 154 23.73 15.76 24.25
C SER A 154 25.13 15.31 24.66
N TRP A 155 25.92 14.91 23.67
CA TRP A 155 27.29 14.45 23.84
C TRP A 155 28.21 14.92 22.72
N PRO A 156 29.52 15.15 22.97
CA PRO A 156 30.51 15.24 21.91
C PRO A 156 30.61 13.88 21.21
N TYR A 157 30.80 13.86 19.89
CA TYR A 157 30.72 12.66 19.05
C TYR A 157 31.43 11.40 19.58
N SER A 158 32.41 11.56 20.45
CA SER A 158 33.24 10.48 21.01
C SER A 158 33.35 10.53 22.53
N GLY A 159 32.36 11.05 23.23
CA GLY A 159 32.42 11.23 24.68
C GLY A 159 31.12 10.93 25.40
N ASP A 160 31.16 11.00 26.72
CA ASP A 160 29.96 10.91 27.55
C ASP A 160 29.05 12.12 27.35
N GLY A 161 27.74 11.93 27.55
CA GLY A 161 26.71 12.97 27.40
C GLY A 161 26.23 13.56 28.72
N THR A 162 25.45 14.61 28.62
CA THR A 162 24.70 15.19 29.74
C THR A 162 23.36 15.77 29.29
N ASN A 163 22.51 16.07 30.25
CA ASN A 163 21.17 16.61 29.99
C ASN A 163 21.20 18.14 29.92
N PHE A 164 20.38 18.67 29.05
CA PHE A 164 20.08 20.06 28.96
C PHE A 164 18.58 20.28 29.01
N ASP A 165 18.11 20.97 30.04
CA ASP A 165 16.70 21.35 30.16
C ASP A 165 16.37 22.44 29.14
N PHE A 166 15.14 22.44 28.65
CA PHE A 166 14.64 23.55 27.84
C PHE A 166 14.69 24.88 28.63
N VAL A 167 15.02 25.94 27.93
CA VAL A 167 15.09 27.29 28.51
C VAL A 167 13.74 27.67 29.11
N LYS A 168 13.77 28.24 30.32
CA LYS A 168 12.57 28.69 31.05
C LYS A 168 12.66 30.17 31.41
N GLU A 169 11.54 30.86 31.22
CA GLU A 169 11.34 32.23 31.75
C GLU A 169 10.14 32.23 32.68
N GLY A 170 10.28 32.88 33.86
CA GLY A 170 9.20 32.87 34.86
C GLY A 170 8.77 31.51 35.37
N GLY A 171 9.56 30.43 35.12
CA GLY A 171 9.28 29.06 35.52
C GLY A 171 8.59 28.25 34.45
N GLN A 172 8.22 28.82 33.33
CA GLN A 172 7.61 28.11 32.18
C GLN A 172 8.65 27.97 31.06
N VAL A 173 8.53 26.88 30.28
CA VAL A 173 9.35 26.67 29.09
C VAL A 173 9.07 27.78 28.09
N VAL A 174 10.13 28.35 27.53
CA VAL A 174 10.03 29.35 26.46
C VAL A 174 9.77 28.62 25.15
N VAL A 175 8.72 29.00 24.47
CA VAL A 175 8.28 28.37 23.19
C VAL A 175 8.27 29.44 22.11
N ASP A 176 8.85 29.12 20.97
CA ASP A 176 8.82 29.94 19.75
C ASP A 176 7.84 29.31 18.74
N ASP A 177 7.11 30.14 18.01
CA ASP A 177 6.08 29.65 17.06
C ASP A 177 6.66 28.82 15.92
N LEU A 178 7.90 29.07 15.53
CA LEU A 178 8.56 28.39 14.41
C LEU A 178 9.55 27.31 14.86
N GLY A 179 10.20 27.49 16.00
CA GLY A 179 11.26 26.63 16.50
C GLY A 179 10.85 25.74 17.67
N GLY A 180 9.72 26.01 18.31
CA GLY A 180 9.32 25.31 19.52
C GLY A 180 10.15 25.67 20.75
N ALA A 181 10.32 24.73 21.68
CA ALA A 181 11.23 24.91 22.80
C ALA A 181 12.69 24.73 22.37
N TYR A 182 13.62 25.27 23.12
CA TYR A 182 15.03 25.13 22.80
C TYR A 182 15.90 24.96 24.06
N VAL A 183 17.03 24.29 23.87
CA VAL A 183 18.13 24.30 24.85
C VAL A 183 19.23 25.21 24.37
N ASP A 184 19.94 25.79 25.31
CA ASP A 184 21.08 26.66 25.07
C ASP A 184 22.34 26.03 25.72
N ILE A 185 23.27 25.59 24.87
CA ILE A 185 24.47 24.88 25.27
C ILE A 185 25.71 25.76 24.99
N ASP A 186 26.35 26.25 26.00
CA ASP A 186 27.62 26.95 25.88
C ASP A 186 28.73 25.93 25.58
N LEU A 187 29.18 25.89 24.34
CA LEU A 187 30.17 24.92 23.86
C LEU A 187 31.58 25.15 24.45
N THR A 188 31.83 26.29 25.09
CA THR A 188 33.11 26.60 25.72
C THR A 188 33.23 26.05 27.15
N LYS A 189 32.10 25.64 27.73
CA LYS A 189 32.04 25.08 29.08
C LYS A 189 32.35 23.61 29.13
N THR A 190 32.77 23.20 30.31
CA THR A 190 32.90 21.78 30.66
C THR A 190 31.72 21.40 31.55
N TYR A 191 31.09 20.30 31.23
CA TYR A 191 29.92 19.79 31.91
C TYR A 191 30.26 18.51 32.68
N SER A 192 29.52 18.24 33.75
CA SER A 192 29.56 16.97 34.43
C SER A 192 28.77 15.97 33.64
N PRO A 193 29.31 14.80 33.27
CA PRO A 193 28.51 13.77 32.59
C PRO A 193 27.40 13.30 33.52
N ALA A 194 26.20 13.15 32.99
CA ALA A 194 25.10 12.49 33.69
C ALA A 194 25.19 10.99 33.40
N GLY A 195 25.07 10.14 34.40
CA GLY A 195 25.14 8.70 34.22
C GLY A 195 24.02 8.22 33.31
N TRP A 196 24.36 7.36 32.37
CA TRP A 196 23.44 6.80 31.38
C TRP A 196 22.31 5.97 32.03
N LEU A 197 22.60 5.23 33.11
CA LEU A 197 21.63 4.47 33.91
C LEU A 197 22.07 4.53 35.39
N ASN A 198 21.24 5.03 36.28
CA ASN A 198 21.35 4.94 37.75
C ASN A 198 22.65 5.39 38.42
N GLY A 199 23.38 6.30 37.87
CA GLY A 199 24.55 6.82 38.54
C GLY A 199 25.74 5.88 38.59
N ASP A 200 25.78 4.83 37.82
CA ASP A 200 26.88 3.87 37.74
C ASP A 200 28.08 4.36 36.92
N TYR A 201 28.04 5.56 36.35
CA TYR A 201 29.21 6.23 35.80
C TYR A 201 30.02 6.87 36.93
N VAL A 202 30.79 6.05 37.59
CA VAL A 202 31.50 6.45 38.79
C VAL A 202 32.74 7.29 38.49
N ASP A 203 33.28 7.32 37.30
CA ASP A 203 34.51 8.02 36.90
C ASP A 203 34.43 8.73 35.54
N GLY A 204 33.25 9.26 35.16
CA GLY A 204 33.07 10.01 33.92
C GLY A 204 34.03 11.20 33.84
N LEU A 205 34.80 11.25 32.77
CA LEU A 205 35.65 12.44 32.49
C LEU A 205 34.70 13.63 32.26
N PRO A 206 35.05 14.81 32.71
CA PRO A 206 34.26 16.02 32.39
C PRO A 206 34.01 16.12 30.88
N MET A 207 32.74 16.29 30.51
CA MET A 207 32.34 16.42 29.14
C MET A 207 32.65 17.81 28.58
N SER A 208 33.32 17.85 27.44
CA SER A 208 33.64 19.13 26.76
C SER A 208 33.42 18.99 25.26
N TYR A 209 32.80 20.00 24.67
CA TYR A 209 32.67 20.13 23.21
C TYR A 209 33.93 20.74 22.57
N MET A 210 34.94 21.06 23.40
CA MET A 210 36.24 21.56 22.96
C MET A 210 37.30 20.45 23.09
N THR A 211 38.05 20.20 22.02
CA THR A 211 39.22 19.32 22.04
C THR A 211 40.45 20.10 21.58
N ASN A 212 41.46 20.21 22.44
CA ASN A 212 42.68 20.98 22.18
C ASN A 212 42.46 22.49 21.85
N GLY A 213 41.37 23.04 22.35
CA GLY A 213 41.02 24.44 22.12
C GLY A 213 40.23 24.68 20.82
N GLU A 214 39.85 23.61 20.13
CA GLU A 214 38.96 23.68 18.95
C GLU A 214 37.66 22.96 19.22
N LEU A 215 36.56 23.41 18.61
CA LEU A 215 35.26 22.74 18.69
C LEU A 215 35.30 21.37 17.99
N VAL A 216 34.62 20.39 18.58
CA VAL A 216 34.41 19.12 17.94
C VAL A 216 33.67 19.28 16.61
N SER A 217 33.99 18.46 15.63
CA SER A 217 33.37 18.55 14.30
C SER A 217 31.92 18.08 14.27
N LYS A 218 31.54 17.25 15.25
CA LYS A 218 30.18 16.67 15.37
C LYS A 218 29.75 16.64 16.83
N VAL A 219 28.47 16.85 17.04
CA VAL A 219 27.79 16.72 18.33
C VAL A 219 26.62 15.77 18.17
N GLY A 220 26.44 14.85 19.10
CA GLY A 220 25.27 13.98 19.17
C GLY A 220 24.24 14.53 20.15
N PHE A 221 22.96 14.23 19.91
CA PHE A 221 21.92 14.51 20.87
C PHE A 221 20.71 13.58 20.70
N GLN A 222 19.96 13.41 21.77
CA GLN A 222 18.63 12.74 21.80
C GLN A 222 17.65 13.63 22.56
N ILE A 223 16.38 13.52 22.19
CA ILE A 223 15.26 14.15 22.90
C ILE A 223 14.67 13.11 23.84
N VAL A 224 14.63 13.35 25.12
CA VAL A 224 14.40 12.34 26.16
C VAL A 224 13.33 12.76 27.15
N LEU A 225 12.45 11.83 27.53
CA LEU A 225 11.46 12.04 28.59
C LEU A 225 12.12 11.89 29.97
N LYS A 226 12.09 12.95 30.78
CA LYS A 226 12.83 13.07 32.06
C LYS A 226 12.51 11.98 33.07
N GLU A 227 11.25 11.63 33.22
CA GLU A 227 10.81 10.64 34.21
C GLU A 227 11.44 9.26 34.00
N THR A 228 11.82 8.94 32.77
CA THR A 228 12.38 7.64 32.41
C THR A 228 13.86 7.48 32.81
N ARG A 229 14.53 8.54 33.26
CA ARG A 229 15.95 8.50 33.64
C ARG A 229 16.23 8.08 35.06
N SER A 230 15.28 8.24 35.96
CA SER A 230 15.50 8.07 37.41
C SER A 230 15.17 6.68 37.94
N ASN A 231 14.65 5.79 37.11
CA ASN A 231 14.23 4.44 37.54
C ASN A 231 15.07 3.36 36.83
N ALA A 232 15.77 2.53 37.62
CA ALA A 232 16.63 1.45 37.13
C ALA A 232 15.86 0.38 36.32
N ASP A 233 14.57 0.21 36.61
CA ASP A 233 13.70 -0.73 35.95
C ASP A 233 12.94 -0.11 34.76
N SER A 234 13.23 1.17 34.45
CA SER A 234 12.57 1.90 33.40
C SER A 234 13.42 2.05 32.16
N TYR A 235 12.78 1.90 31.01
CA TYR A 235 13.42 2.11 29.70
C TYR A 235 13.33 3.58 29.34
N TRP A 236 14.37 4.09 28.70
CA TRP A 236 14.33 5.44 28.18
C TRP A 236 13.24 5.61 27.14
N LYS A 237 12.58 6.73 27.22
CA LYS A 237 11.62 7.15 26.22
C LYS A 237 12.21 8.34 25.47
N ASN A 238 12.49 8.14 24.21
CA ASN A 238 13.09 9.14 23.35
C ASN A 238 12.10 9.53 22.27
N ASP A 239 12.20 10.77 21.81
CA ASP A 239 11.60 11.14 20.55
C ASP A 239 12.67 10.98 19.46
N GLY A 240 12.92 9.72 19.11
CA GLY A 240 13.81 9.40 18.03
C GLY A 240 15.14 8.71 18.33
N ASP A 241 15.89 8.44 17.26
CA ASP A 241 17.27 7.90 17.33
C ASP A 241 18.28 9.00 17.72
N ASP A 242 19.54 8.56 17.84
CA ASP A 242 20.66 9.47 17.96
C ASP A 242 20.74 10.43 16.78
N ASN A 243 20.69 11.71 17.06
CA ASN A 243 20.88 12.76 16.06
C ASN A 243 22.32 13.24 16.09
N TYR A 244 22.88 13.55 14.94
CA TYR A 244 24.25 14.07 14.84
C TYR A 244 24.29 15.39 14.07
N ILE A 245 24.91 16.37 14.70
CA ILE A 245 25.07 17.71 14.16
C ILE A 245 26.48 17.84 13.58
N THR A 246 26.58 18.24 12.33
CA THR A 246 27.83 18.72 11.73
C THR A 246 27.99 20.19 12.09
N MET A 247 28.95 20.53 12.93
CA MET A 247 29.07 21.89 13.50
C MET A 247 29.31 22.98 12.45
N SER A 248 30.04 22.67 11.38
CA SER A 248 30.27 23.62 10.29
C SER A 248 29.00 23.94 9.47
N GLU A 249 28.03 23.01 9.41
CA GLU A 249 26.78 23.20 8.68
C GLU A 249 25.73 23.95 9.49
N SER A 250 25.82 23.86 10.81
CA SER A 250 24.89 24.46 11.77
C SER A 250 25.30 25.88 12.23
N ARG A 251 26.46 26.36 11.78
CA ARG A 251 27.02 27.63 12.20
C ARG A 251 26.38 28.83 11.51
N TRP A 252 25.96 29.80 12.29
CA TRP A 252 25.45 31.08 11.83
C TRP A 252 26.56 32.16 11.78
N ASP A 253 26.27 33.28 11.09
CA ASP A 253 27.27 34.31 10.85
C ASP A 253 27.75 35.00 12.14
N ASN A 254 26.92 34.99 13.20
CA ASN A 254 27.32 35.54 14.52
C ASN A 254 28.16 34.55 15.35
N GLY A 255 28.46 33.38 14.81
CA GLY A 255 29.24 32.34 15.47
C GLY A 255 28.48 31.42 16.40
N SER A 256 27.14 31.53 16.47
CA SER A 256 26.27 30.58 17.14
C SER A 256 25.97 29.36 16.24
N TYR A 257 25.39 28.31 16.81
CA TYR A 257 25.03 27.09 16.13
C TYR A 257 23.53 26.79 16.36
N HIS A 258 22.79 26.50 15.30
CA HIS A 258 21.37 26.23 15.41
C HIS A 258 20.98 24.93 14.68
N VAL A 259 20.15 24.13 15.33
CA VAL A 259 19.57 22.91 14.80
C VAL A 259 18.08 22.89 15.14
N PHE A 260 17.27 22.55 14.17
CA PHE A 260 15.82 22.52 14.31
C PHE A 260 15.31 21.08 14.15
N CYS A 261 14.58 20.61 15.15
CA CYS A 261 13.96 19.29 15.19
C CYS A 261 12.46 19.43 15.36
N VAL A 262 11.72 18.50 14.84
CA VAL A 262 10.26 18.43 14.98
C VAL A 262 9.89 17.09 15.61
N GLN A 263 8.88 17.07 16.45
CA GLN A 263 8.38 15.86 17.08
C GLN A 263 8.12 14.75 16.04
N ASN A 264 8.48 13.52 16.39
CA ASN A 264 8.36 12.31 15.55
C ASN A 264 9.24 12.27 14.29
N ASN A 265 10.32 13.04 14.24
CA ASN A 265 11.24 12.98 13.11
C ASN A 265 12.14 11.73 13.12
N VAL A 266 11.87 10.74 13.94
CA VAL A 266 12.79 9.62 14.06
C VAL A 266 12.10 8.29 14.30
N PRO A 267 12.55 7.24 13.59
CA PRO A 267 11.84 5.97 13.49
C PRO A 267 11.92 5.04 14.71
N ASN A 268 12.63 5.40 15.78
CA ASN A 268 12.81 4.51 16.92
C ASN A 268 12.37 5.15 18.24
N PHE A 269 11.09 5.08 18.48
CA PHE A 269 10.50 5.54 19.71
C PHE A 269 10.53 4.44 20.76
N THR A 270 11.26 4.62 21.84
CA THR A 270 11.22 3.74 23.00
C THR A 270 10.25 4.28 24.02
N ALA A 271 9.09 3.65 24.14
CA ALA A 271 8.16 3.94 25.23
C ALA A 271 8.55 3.15 26.49
N HIS A 272 8.52 3.81 27.63
CA HIS A 272 8.72 3.15 28.92
C HIS A 272 7.38 2.69 29.49
N TYR A 273 7.30 1.43 29.94
CA TYR A 273 6.15 0.87 30.61
C TYR A 273 6.57 0.20 31.91
N SER A 274 5.84 0.49 32.99
CA SER A 274 5.99 -0.22 34.26
C SER A 274 5.59 -1.68 34.07
N ALA A 275 6.42 -2.60 34.58
CA ALA A 275 6.14 -4.02 34.55
C ALA A 275 4.89 -4.41 35.35
N ASP A 276 4.38 -3.52 36.20
CA ASP A 276 3.30 -3.76 37.13
C ASP A 276 1.91 -3.31 36.63
N GLN A 277 1.78 -2.83 35.40
CA GLN A 277 0.47 -2.52 34.86
C GLN A 277 -0.31 -3.81 34.61
N ALA A 278 -1.41 -3.99 35.35
CA ALA A 278 -2.25 -5.18 35.26
C ALA A 278 -3.01 -5.26 33.93
N ASP A 279 -3.31 -4.11 33.32
CA ASP A 279 -4.09 -4.00 32.12
C ASP A 279 -3.17 -3.68 30.93
N ASN A 280 -3.57 -4.10 29.73
CA ASN A 280 -2.86 -3.75 28.50
C ASN A 280 -3.13 -2.26 28.17
N PRO A 281 -2.13 -1.37 28.23
CA PRO A 281 -2.37 0.07 28.01
C PRO A 281 -2.71 0.41 26.55
N TYR A 282 -2.53 -0.53 25.62
CA TYR A 282 -2.91 -0.37 24.22
C TYR A 282 -4.38 -0.70 23.95
N ASP A 283 -5.06 -1.38 24.89
CA ASP A 283 -6.48 -1.64 24.73
C ASP A 283 -7.28 -0.35 24.92
N HIS A 284 -8.11 -0.06 23.97
CA HIS A 284 -9.00 1.09 24.03
C HIS A 284 -10.35 0.65 24.59
N ASP A 285 -10.51 0.76 25.89
CA ASP A 285 -11.79 0.49 26.57
C ASP A 285 -12.50 1.82 26.84
N ASP A 286 -13.09 2.41 25.80
CA ASP A 286 -13.95 3.58 25.94
C ASP A 286 -15.45 3.24 25.97
N GLY A 287 -15.77 1.95 25.99
CA GLY A 287 -17.14 1.44 25.97
C GLY A 287 -17.86 1.61 24.61
N ASN A 288 -17.18 2.14 23.61
CA ASN A 288 -17.69 2.37 22.27
C ASN A 288 -17.06 1.44 21.21
N ASN A 289 -16.20 0.51 21.63
CA ASN A 289 -15.62 -0.47 20.72
C ASN A 289 -16.69 -1.46 20.25
N VAL A 290 -17.23 -1.18 19.06
CA VAL A 290 -18.13 -2.11 18.39
C VAL A 290 -17.26 -3.00 17.52
N SER A 291 -17.05 -4.25 17.93
CA SER A 291 -16.41 -5.26 17.11
C SER A 291 -17.18 -5.43 15.80
N VAL A 292 -16.49 -5.61 14.69
CA VAL A 292 -17.13 -5.91 13.40
C VAL A 292 -17.95 -7.21 13.43
N SER A 293 -17.64 -8.11 14.37
CA SER A 293 -18.45 -9.32 14.64
C SER A 293 -19.80 -9.01 15.30
N ASP A 294 -19.91 -7.87 15.98
CA ASP A 294 -21.13 -7.42 16.65
C ASP A 294 -21.98 -6.50 15.76
N VAL A 295 -21.43 -6.10 14.62
CA VAL A 295 -22.20 -5.37 13.60
C VAL A 295 -23.22 -6.34 13.00
N ASP A 296 -24.51 -6.09 13.25
CA ASP A 296 -25.57 -6.80 12.60
C ASP A 296 -25.50 -6.55 11.09
N SER A 297 -24.87 -7.45 10.38
CA SER A 297 -24.68 -7.36 8.93
C SER A 297 -26.00 -7.40 8.15
N SER A 298 -27.12 -7.66 8.82
CA SER A 298 -28.48 -7.49 8.28
C SER A 298 -29.05 -6.09 8.52
N ALA A 299 -28.42 -5.30 9.41
CA ALA A 299 -28.84 -3.93 9.66
C ALA A 299 -28.34 -2.97 8.57
N ALA A 300 -29.18 -2.04 8.24
CA ALA A 300 -29.11 -1.01 7.20
C ALA A 300 -27.69 -0.63 6.75
N GLY A 301 -27.25 -1.10 5.61
CA GLY A 301 -26.10 -0.61 4.86
C GLY A 301 -24.99 -1.63 4.62
N TYR A 302 -24.90 -2.71 5.39
CA TYR A 302 -23.84 -3.71 5.22
C TYR A 302 -24.28 -4.96 4.44
N GLY A 303 -25.29 -4.81 3.59
CA GLY A 303 -25.69 -5.87 2.66
C GLY A 303 -24.71 -6.02 1.50
N VAL A 304 -24.93 -7.06 0.68
CA VAL A 304 -24.21 -7.21 -0.58
C VAL A 304 -24.53 -6.02 -1.48
N SER A 305 -23.54 -5.14 -1.70
CA SER A 305 -23.68 -4.01 -2.63
C SER A 305 -23.61 -4.52 -4.08
N ALA A 306 -24.23 -3.82 -5.01
CA ALA A 306 -24.06 -4.13 -6.43
C ALA A 306 -22.61 -3.93 -6.84
N SER A 307 -22.12 -4.80 -7.72
CA SER A 307 -20.80 -4.60 -8.33
C SER A 307 -20.82 -3.41 -9.27
N SER A 308 -19.65 -2.78 -9.45
CA SER A 308 -19.50 -1.67 -10.39
C SER A 308 -20.00 -2.04 -11.78
N SER A 309 -21.01 -1.33 -12.23
CA SER A 309 -21.62 -1.56 -13.55
C SER A 309 -20.65 -1.21 -14.69
N ASP A 310 -19.80 -0.22 -14.46
CA ASP A 310 -18.81 0.23 -15.42
C ASP A 310 -17.74 -0.83 -15.68
N PHE A 311 -17.11 -1.35 -14.64
CA PHE A 311 -16.13 -2.43 -14.77
C PHE A 311 -16.73 -3.71 -15.31
N ARG A 312 -17.91 -4.09 -14.86
CA ARG A 312 -18.61 -5.30 -15.33
C ARG A 312 -18.88 -5.28 -16.82
N ASN A 313 -19.22 -4.14 -17.38
CA ASN A 313 -19.68 -4.02 -18.78
C ASN A 313 -18.57 -3.57 -19.73
N ASN A 314 -17.52 -2.94 -19.25
CA ASN A 314 -16.56 -2.23 -20.09
C ASN A 314 -15.10 -2.63 -19.87
N ALA A 315 -14.71 -3.06 -18.68
CA ALA A 315 -13.30 -3.34 -18.37
C ALA A 315 -12.93 -4.79 -18.69
N GLY A 316 -12.72 -5.11 -19.95
CA GLY A 316 -12.39 -6.48 -20.38
C GLY A 316 -10.92 -6.84 -20.18
N ILE A 317 -9.99 -5.88 -20.28
CA ILE A 317 -8.55 -6.09 -20.17
C ILE A 317 -7.97 -5.19 -19.09
N GLY A 318 -7.50 -5.84 -18.03
CA GLY A 318 -6.69 -5.23 -16.98
C GLY A 318 -5.19 -5.42 -17.29
N TYR A 319 -4.39 -4.45 -16.91
CA TYR A 319 -2.94 -4.53 -17.08
C TYR A 319 -2.25 -4.10 -15.80
N GLN A 320 -1.45 -5.00 -15.23
CA GLN A 320 -0.70 -4.74 -14.01
C GLN A 320 0.70 -4.21 -14.34
N VAL A 321 1.07 -3.13 -13.70
CA VAL A 321 2.39 -2.49 -13.85
C VAL A 321 3.09 -2.38 -12.50
N MET A 322 4.34 -2.80 -12.46
CA MET A 322 5.26 -2.37 -11.41
C MET A 322 5.90 -1.04 -11.85
N VAL A 323 5.56 0.04 -11.16
CA VAL A 323 5.96 1.40 -11.55
C VAL A 323 7.46 1.52 -11.77
N ALA A 324 8.25 1.09 -10.79
CA ALA A 324 9.71 1.19 -10.83
C ALA A 324 10.38 0.49 -12.03
N SER A 325 9.70 -0.50 -12.63
CA SER A 325 10.28 -1.35 -13.70
C SER A 325 9.65 -1.13 -15.07
N PHE A 326 8.72 -0.19 -15.21
CA PHE A 326 7.98 -0.08 -16.45
C PHE A 326 8.54 1.00 -17.38
N ALA A 327 8.43 2.27 -17.00
CA ALA A 327 8.74 3.39 -17.88
C ALA A 327 9.45 4.51 -17.13
N ASP A 328 10.69 4.78 -17.50
CA ASP A 328 11.55 5.82 -16.91
C ASP A 328 11.54 7.04 -17.85
N SER A 329 11.06 8.18 -17.39
CA SER A 329 10.93 9.37 -18.22
C SER A 329 12.09 10.36 -18.11
N ASP A 330 12.98 10.18 -17.14
CA ASP A 330 14.08 11.12 -16.84
C ASP A 330 15.48 10.51 -16.90
N GLY A 331 15.57 9.20 -17.09
CA GLY A 331 16.83 8.49 -17.35
C GLY A 331 17.62 8.16 -16.08
N ASP A 332 17.00 8.18 -14.92
CA ASP A 332 17.66 7.82 -13.66
C ASP A 332 17.73 6.30 -13.42
N GLY A 333 17.02 5.53 -14.22
CA GLY A 333 16.97 4.07 -14.20
C GLY A 333 15.75 3.51 -13.45
N MET A 334 15.01 4.33 -12.72
CA MET A 334 13.76 3.94 -12.06
C MET A 334 12.56 4.37 -12.92
N GLY A 335 11.59 3.48 -13.07
CA GLY A 335 10.33 3.85 -13.71
C GLY A 335 9.54 4.82 -12.86
N ASP A 336 8.87 5.75 -13.51
CA ASP A 336 8.14 6.83 -12.87
C ASP A 336 6.72 7.00 -13.45
N ILE A 337 5.88 7.71 -12.74
CA ILE A 337 4.47 7.93 -13.08
C ILE A 337 4.32 8.71 -14.38
N TYR A 338 5.18 9.70 -14.61
CA TYR A 338 5.16 10.47 -15.84
C TYR A 338 5.57 9.63 -17.05
N GLY A 339 6.48 8.67 -16.89
CA GLY A 339 6.83 7.68 -17.90
C GLY A 339 5.64 6.78 -18.26
N ILE A 340 4.87 6.34 -17.26
CA ILE A 340 3.64 5.59 -17.50
C ILE A 340 2.64 6.44 -18.29
N THR A 341 2.47 7.70 -17.91
CA THR A 341 1.59 8.65 -18.61
C THR A 341 1.96 8.76 -20.10
N LYS A 342 3.25 8.84 -20.42
CA LYS A 342 3.74 8.84 -21.81
C LYS A 342 3.44 7.54 -22.57
N LYS A 343 3.24 6.43 -21.87
CA LYS A 343 2.98 5.11 -22.46
C LYS A 343 1.50 4.72 -22.49
N LEU A 344 0.59 5.58 -22.06
CA LEU A 344 -0.86 5.29 -22.10
C LEU A 344 -1.36 5.00 -23.52
N ASP A 345 -0.91 5.75 -24.52
CA ASP A 345 -1.27 5.49 -25.92
C ASP A 345 -0.73 4.13 -26.40
N TYR A 346 0.49 3.77 -26.01
CA TYR A 346 1.02 2.44 -26.29
C TYR A 346 0.15 1.33 -25.72
N LEU A 347 -0.26 1.46 -24.46
CA LEU A 347 -1.10 0.48 -23.78
C LEU A 347 -2.50 0.42 -24.39
N LYS A 348 -3.09 1.57 -24.72
CA LYS A 348 -4.42 1.64 -25.33
C LYS A 348 -4.46 1.09 -26.74
N ASP A 349 -3.53 1.53 -27.61
CA ASP A 349 -3.60 1.23 -29.04
C ASP A 349 -3.07 -0.17 -29.38
N ASN A 350 -2.13 -0.70 -28.61
CA ASN A 350 -1.51 -2.00 -28.90
C ASN A 350 -2.03 -3.12 -28.01
N LEU A 351 -2.41 -2.85 -26.77
CA LEU A 351 -2.91 -3.85 -25.85
C LEU A 351 -4.40 -3.66 -25.50
N HIS A 352 -5.01 -2.61 -26.00
CA HIS A 352 -6.44 -2.33 -25.86
C HIS A 352 -6.92 -2.42 -24.42
N ILE A 353 -6.09 -1.97 -23.45
CA ILE A 353 -6.43 -2.03 -22.04
C ILE A 353 -7.61 -1.11 -21.72
N ASN A 354 -8.38 -1.51 -20.73
CA ASN A 354 -9.48 -0.74 -20.16
C ASN A 354 -9.21 -0.39 -18.68
N THR A 355 -8.33 -1.11 -18.04
CA THR A 355 -8.00 -0.96 -16.63
C THR A 355 -6.49 -1.08 -16.44
N LEU A 356 -5.92 -0.17 -15.65
CA LEU A 356 -4.51 -0.15 -15.27
C LEU A 356 -4.42 -0.35 -13.75
N TRP A 357 -3.72 -1.38 -13.31
CA TRP A 357 -3.38 -1.59 -11.90
C TRP A 357 -1.89 -1.29 -11.70
N LEU A 358 -1.60 -0.33 -10.84
CA LEU A 358 -0.26 0.01 -10.41
C LEU A 358 0.05 -0.67 -9.07
N THR A 359 1.24 -1.27 -8.94
CA THR A 359 1.76 -1.63 -7.61
C THR A 359 1.80 -0.41 -6.71
N PRO A 360 1.88 -0.55 -5.37
CA PRO A 360 1.73 0.57 -4.46
C PRO A 360 2.60 1.77 -4.84
N VAL A 361 1.98 2.93 -4.93
CA VAL A 361 2.64 4.21 -5.26
C VAL A 361 2.77 5.12 -4.05
N GLN A 362 2.18 4.74 -2.92
CA GLN A 362 2.24 5.48 -1.68
C GLN A 362 3.65 5.48 -1.11
N LEU A 363 3.94 6.47 -0.28
CA LEU A 363 5.23 6.60 0.39
C LEU A 363 5.58 5.34 1.17
N SER A 364 6.72 4.74 0.86
CA SER A 364 7.14 3.45 1.43
C SER A 364 8.65 3.32 1.51
N ASP A 365 9.13 2.43 2.41
CA ASP A 365 10.56 2.20 2.62
C ASP A 365 11.19 1.23 1.62
N SER A 366 10.37 0.33 1.09
CA SER A 366 10.87 -0.75 0.25
C SER A 366 10.72 -0.46 -1.24
N TYR A 367 11.42 -1.27 -2.03
CA TYR A 367 11.30 -1.23 -3.49
C TYR A 367 9.96 -1.76 -4.01
N HIS A 368 9.29 -2.60 -3.22
CA HIS A 368 8.02 -3.21 -3.59
C HIS A 368 6.80 -2.35 -3.21
N GLY A 369 6.96 -1.44 -2.24
CA GLY A 369 5.93 -0.49 -1.87
C GLY A 369 4.88 -0.98 -0.86
N TYR A 370 4.96 -2.24 -0.39
CA TYR A 370 3.92 -2.79 0.49
C TYR A 370 4.08 -2.42 1.97
N ASP A 371 5.12 -1.73 2.37
CA ASP A 371 5.33 -1.20 3.72
C ASP A 371 5.06 0.31 3.77
N ILE A 372 3.78 0.65 3.81
CA ILE A 372 3.30 2.03 3.68
C ILE A 372 3.73 2.88 4.87
N ILE A 373 4.43 3.99 4.59
CA ILE A 373 4.78 5.03 5.56
C ILE A 373 3.66 6.07 5.66
N ASP A 374 3.14 6.52 4.51
CA ASP A 374 2.00 7.43 4.46
C ASP A 374 1.06 7.02 3.33
N TYR A 375 -0.20 6.78 3.70
CA TYR A 375 -1.22 6.32 2.77
C TYR A 375 -1.68 7.39 1.77
N LYS A 376 -1.47 8.67 2.08
CA LYS A 376 -2.04 9.79 1.32
C LYS A 376 -0.99 10.60 0.56
N VAL A 377 0.23 10.12 0.55
CA VAL A 377 1.37 10.70 -0.16
C VAL A 377 1.81 9.76 -1.27
N VAL A 378 2.00 10.28 -2.48
CA VAL A 378 2.70 9.57 -3.55
C VAL A 378 4.20 9.66 -3.29
N ASP A 379 4.87 8.52 -3.32
CA ASP A 379 6.30 8.45 -3.04
C ASP A 379 7.10 9.28 -4.07
N PRO A 380 7.90 10.25 -3.65
CA PRO A 380 8.72 11.07 -4.55
C PRO A 380 9.65 10.27 -5.46
N LYS A 381 10.00 9.04 -5.07
CA LYS A 381 10.80 8.14 -5.93
C LYS A 381 10.11 7.77 -7.25
N PHE A 382 8.78 7.92 -7.32
CA PHE A 382 7.99 7.71 -8.53
C PHE A 382 7.62 9.01 -9.25
N GLY A 383 8.06 10.17 -8.75
CA GLY A 383 8.04 11.43 -9.47
C GLY A 383 9.15 11.48 -10.51
N SER A 384 9.09 12.44 -11.44
CA SER A 384 10.08 12.57 -12.52
C SER A 384 10.65 13.97 -12.62
N LYS A 385 11.98 14.07 -12.79
CA LYS A 385 12.64 15.34 -13.12
C LYS A 385 12.22 15.88 -14.47
N ALA A 386 11.77 15.01 -15.39
CA ALA A 386 11.28 15.39 -16.71
C ALA A 386 9.81 15.84 -16.71
N SER A 387 9.12 15.66 -15.58
CA SER A 387 7.74 16.11 -15.43
C SER A 387 7.64 17.63 -15.40
N PRO A 388 6.62 18.21 -16.05
CA PRO A 388 6.33 19.65 -15.96
C PRO A 388 5.93 20.07 -14.52
N ASN A 389 5.55 19.14 -13.67
CA ASN A 389 5.17 19.39 -12.29
C ASN A 389 6.38 19.54 -11.36
N THR A 390 7.54 19.01 -11.76
CA THR A 390 8.76 19.10 -10.96
C THR A 390 9.47 20.42 -11.20
N THR A 391 9.54 21.25 -10.18
CA THR A 391 10.27 22.51 -10.19
C THR A 391 11.45 22.42 -9.25
N GLY A 392 12.66 22.73 -9.76
CA GLY A 392 13.86 22.73 -8.90
C GLY A 392 14.78 21.52 -9.00
N GLY A 393 14.50 20.60 -9.89
CA GLY A 393 15.42 19.54 -10.34
C GLY A 393 15.32 18.18 -9.66
N GLN A 394 14.58 18.04 -8.56
CA GLN A 394 14.22 16.75 -7.95
C GLN A 394 12.72 16.75 -7.69
N PRO A 395 12.03 15.62 -7.90
CA PRO A 395 10.64 15.48 -7.50
C PRO A 395 10.52 15.49 -5.98
N ASP A 396 9.42 16.05 -5.52
CA ASP A 396 8.97 16.04 -4.13
C ASP A 396 7.55 15.42 -4.05
N GLU A 397 7.00 15.33 -2.85
CA GLU A 397 5.66 14.76 -2.63
C GLU A 397 4.57 15.49 -3.42
N GLU A 398 4.68 16.82 -3.56
CA GLU A 398 3.70 17.62 -4.29
C GLU A 398 3.75 17.37 -5.79
N SER A 399 4.95 17.34 -6.38
CA SER A 399 5.13 17.06 -7.81
C SER A 399 4.78 15.62 -8.17
N ALA A 400 5.15 14.64 -7.32
CA ALA A 400 4.79 13.25 -7.53
C ALA A 400 3.27 13.03 -7.43
N MET A 401 2.59 13.69 -6.49
CA MET A 401 1.14 13.66 -6.39
C MET A 401 0.48 14.27 -7.65
N LYS A 402 0.99 15.38 -8.15
CA LYS A 402 0.48 15.98 -9.40
C LYS A 402 0.72 15.09 -10.60
N ASP A 403 1.85 14.41 -10.68
CA ASP A 403 2.12 13.44 -11.74
C ASP A 403 1.11 12.30 -11.70
N TYR A 404 0.72 11.86 -10.50
CA TYR A 404 -0.29 10.83 -10.34
C TYR A 404 -1.71 11.32 -10.74
N GLU A 405 -2.10 12.52 -10.31
CA GLU A 405 -3.37 13.14 -10.75
C GLU A 405 -3.41 13.35 -12.26
N ASP A 406 -2.30 13.72 -12.87
CA ASP A 406 -2.17 13.84 -14.33
C ASP A 406 -2.32 12.48 -15.01
N LEU A 407 -1.70 11.43 -14.47
CA LEU A 407 -1.89 10.06 -14.97
C LEU A 407 -3.36 9.64 -14.92
N LEU A 408 -4.05 9.87 -13.80
CA LEU A 408 -5.47 9.54 -13.64
C LEU A 408 -6.32 10.24 -14.70
N ARG A 409 -6.13 11.54 -14.89
CA ARG A 409 -6.83 12.35 -15.87
C ARG A 409 -6.54 11.90 -17.31
N GLU A 410 -5.27 11.64 -17.64
CA GLU A 410 -4.87 11.19 -18.98
C GLU A 410 -5.36 9.77 -19.28
N ALA A 411 -5.43 8.91 -18.27
CA ALA A 411 -6.00 7.58 -18.39
C ALA A 411 -7.51 7.65 -18.66
N GLU A 412 -8.24 8.48 -17.90
CA GLU A 412 -9.67 8.68 -18.08
C GLU A 412 -10.02 9.17 -19.49
N GLN A 413 -9.23 10.12 -20.05
CA GLN A 413 -9.42 10.61 -21.43
C GLN A 413 -9.30 9.51 -22.49
N ARG A 414 -8.64 8.39 -22.15
CA ARG A 414 -8.44 7.21 -22.99
C ARG A 414 -9.35 6.04 -22.65
N ASP A 415 -10.38 6.26 -21.83
CA ASP A 415 -11.23 5.20 -21.30
C ASP A 415 -10.40 4.09 -20.62
N ILE A 416 -9.41 4.46 -19.83
CA ILE A 416 -8.62 3.58 -19.00
C ILE A 416 -8.91 3.94 -17.53
N ARG A 417 -9.39 2.96 -16.78
CA ARG A 417 -9.62 3.10 -15.35
C ARG A 417 -8.36 2.75 -14.60
N VAL A 418 -8.05 3.49 -13.56
CA VAL A 418 -6.88 3.22 -12.74
C VAL A 418 -7.33 2.62 -11.41
N VAL A 419 -6.88 1.39 -11.16
CA VAL A 419 -7.08 0.68 -9.89
C VAL A 419 -5.79 0.80 -9.07
N MET A 420 -5.90 1.36 -7.88
CA MET A 420 -4.79 1.54 -6.97
C MET A 420 -4.60 0.31 -6.09
N ASP A 421 -3.36 -0.07 -5.85
CA ASP A 421 -3.05 -1.08 -4.82
C ASP A 421 -3.21 -0.45 -3.43
N LEU A 422 -4.08 -1.00 -2.61
CA LEU A 422 -4.34 -0.51 -1.25
C LEU A 422 -3.97 -1.60 -0.24
N VAL A 423 -2.86 -1.36 0.46
CA VAL A 423 -2.32 -2.28 1.45
C VAL A 423 -3.00 -2.01 2.79
N ILE A 424 -4.05 -2.75 3.09
CA ILE A 424 -4.84 -2.51 4.31
C ILE A 424 -4.42 -3.33 5.51
N ASN A 425 -3.68 -4.43 5.31
CA ASN A 425 -3.39 -5.37 6.38
C ASN A 425 -2.36 -4.82 7.38
N HIS A 426 -1.35 -4.15 6.91
CA HIS A 426 -0.20 -3.70 7.71
C HIS A 426 0.36 -2.37 7.21
N THR A 427 1.25 -1.79 8.00
CA THR A 427 1.98 -0.57 7.64
C THR A 427 3.49 -0.77 7.82
N SER A 428 4.29 0.19 7.40
CA SER A 428 5.67 0.31 7.88
C SER A 428 5.68 0.66 9.37
N LYS A 429 6.76 0.28 10.08
CA LYS A 429 7.03 0.83 11.42
C LYS A 429 7.22 2.34 11.44
N LYS A 430 7.53 2.94 10.30
CA LYS A 430 7.69 4.39 10.16
C LYS A 430 6.35 5.09 9.90
N ASN A 431 5.27 4.34 9.73
CA ASN A 431 3.95 4.92 9.60
C ASN A 431 3.57 5.68 10.88
N VAL A 432 3.04 6.87 10.70
CA VAL A 432 2.67 7.75 11.81
C VAL A 432 1.66 7.08 12.76
N TRP A 433 0.76 6.25 12.27
CA TRP A 433 -0.18 5.51 13.09
C TRP A 433 0.54 4.52 14.02
N PHE A 434 1.54 3.79 13.49
CA PHE A 434 2.31 2.86 14.30
C PHE A 434 3.17 3.58 15.34
N MET A 435 3.85 4.64 14.95
CA MET A 435 4.64 5.44 15.88
C MET A 435 3.79 6.00 17.01
N LYS A 436 2.64 6.58 16.70
CA LYS A 436 1.69 7.09 17.70
C LYS A 436 1.11 5.99 18.58
N SER A 437 0.72 4.86 17.97
CA SER A 437 0.25 3.70 18.74
C SER A 437 1.31 3.25 19.74
N SER A 438 2.57 3.12 19.30
CA SER A 438 3.66 2.71 20.17
C SER A 438 3.91 3.67 21.35
N LEU A 439 3.42 4.91 21.23
CA LEU A 439 3.50 5.96 22.23
C LEU A 439 2.30 6.04 23.16
N LEU A 440 1.33 5.15 22.95
CA LEU A 440 0.06 5.23 23.68
C LEU A 440 -0.73 6.53 23.41
N ASP A 441 -0.56 7.11 22.22
CA ASP A 441 -1.42 8.21 21.80
C ASP A 441 -2.90 7.75 21.94
N PRO A 442 -3.74 8.51 22.63
CA PRO A 442 -5.10 8.08 22.94
C PRO A 442 -5.96 7.70 21.74
N GLU A 443 -5.72 8.33 20.59
CA GLU A 443 -6.43 8.04 19.34
C GLU A 443 -5.88 6.80 18.63
N TYR A 444 -4.56 6.61 18.65
CA TYR A 444 -3.89 5.60 17.82
C TYR A 444 -3.44 4.35 18.59
N ARG A 445 -3.47 4.36 19.92
CA ARG A 445 -2.93 3.25 20.73
C ARG A 445 -3.51 1.89 20.36
N SER A 446 -4.76 1.83 19.92
CA SER A 446 -5.47 0.60 19.53
C SER A 446 -5.48 0.33 18.04
N PHE A 447 -4.75 1.11 17.23
CA PHE A 447 -4.64 0.87 15.77
C PHE A 447 -3.86 -0.40 15.45
N TYR A 448 -3.08 -0.92 16.39
CA TYR A 448 -2.28 -2.14 16.24
C TYR A 448 -2.53 -3.08 17.40
N GLN A 449 -2.26 -4.36 17.16
CA GLN A 449 -2.35 -5.36 18.21
C GLN A 449 -1.07 -5.39 19.05
N TRP A 450 -1.19 -5.17 20.35
CA TRP A 450 -0.10 -5.20 21.29
C TRP A 450 -0.39 -6.20 22.41
N LYS A 451 0.63 -6.95 22.81
CA LYS A 451 0.57 -7.84 23.99
C LYS A 451 1.87 -7.75 24.76
N ARG A 452 1.83 -8.09 26.05
CA ARG A 452 3.08 -8.25 26.80
C ARG A 452 3.93 -9.34 26.15
N THR A 453 5.22 -9.11 26.01
CA THR A 453 6.14 -10.08 25.43
C THR A 453 6.12 -11.41 26.18
N SER A 454 5.85 -11.39 27.50
CA SER A 454 5.70 -12.60 28.32
C SER A 454 4.43 -13.42 28.01
N GLU A 455 3.46 -12.86 27.33
CA GLU A 455 2.17 -13.49 26.99
C GLU A 455 2.14 -14.12 25.61
N VAL A 456 3.07 -13.73 24.73
CA VAL A 456 3.06 -14.18 23.34
C VAL A 456 3.86 -15.45 23.07
N GLY A 457 4.63 -15.92 24.06
CA GLY A 457 5.39 -17.17 23.96
C GLY A 457 6.36 -17.19 22.77
N ASP A 458 6.46 -18.34 22.09
CA ASP A 458 7.34 -18.55 20.94
C ASP A 458 6.67 -18.22 19.58
N ASN A 459 5.56 -17.47 19.59
CA ASN A 459 4.85 -17.11 18.37
C ASN A 459 5.72 -16.16 17.53
N LYS A 460 6.06 -16.57 16.31
CA LYS A 460 6.98 -15.85 15.41
C LYS A 460 6.39 -14.57 14.82
N ASN A 461 5.09 -14.40 14.90
CA ASN A 461 4.39 -13.24 14.35
C ASN A 461 4.28 -12.09 15.35
N TRP A 462 4.68 -12.33 16.60
CA TRP A 462 4.80 -11.29 17.61
C TRP A 462 6.25 -10.82 17.72
N HIS A 463 6.44 -9.55 17.54
CA HIS A 463 7.77 -8.93 17.47
C HIS A 463 7.96 -7.99 18.65
N SER A 464 9.00 -8.24 19.45
CA SER A 464 9.37 -7.34 20.53
C SER A 464 9.67 -5.95 20.01
N TYR A 465 9.15 -4.92 20.68
CA TYR A 465 9.35 -3.54 20.28
C TYR A 465 10.41 -2.88 21.15
N SER A 466 11.60 -2.66 20.56
CA SER A 466 12.72 -2.05 21.26
C SER A 466 12.99 -2.73 22.62
N THR A 467 13.15 -1.92 23.67
CA THR A 467 13.34 -2.36 25.06
C THR A 467 12.06 -2.40 25.88
N THR A 468 10.89 -2.23 25.24
CA THR A 468 9.61 -2.27 25.94
C THR A 468 9.21 -3.69 26.33
N PRO A 469 8.38 -3.89 27.35
CA PRO A 469 7.85 -5.21 27.71
C PRO A 469 6.74 -5.69 26.77
N TYR A 470 6.47 -4.97 25.67
CA TYR A 470 5.40 -5.27 24.73
C TYR A 470 5.94 -5.73 23.38
N SER A 471 5.13 -6.57 22.76
CA SER A 471 5.30 -7.02 21.37
C SER A 471 4.08 -6.61 20.57
N TYR A 472 4.31 -6.22 19.32
CA TYR A 472 3.25 -5.97 18.35
C TYR A 472 3.13 -7.16 17.40
N TYR A 473 1.95 -7.31 16.81
CA TYR A 473 1.66 -8.36 15.84
C TYR A 473 2.08 -7.93 14.44
N GLY A 474 2.69 -8.84 13.67
CA GLY A 474 3.11 -8.61 12.29
C GLY A 474 3.37 -9.94 11.59
N LYS A 475 2.38 -10.47 10.89
CA LYS A 475 2.42 -11.78 10.26
C LYS A 475 3.43 -11.88 9.13
N PHE A 476 3.54 -10.84 8.31
CA PHE A 476 4.39 -10.86 7.12
C PHE A 476 5.85 -10.59 7.44
N ALA A 477 6.12 -9.61 8.27
CA ALA A 477 7.49 -9.29 8.70
C ALA A 477 7.49 -8.43 9.96
N SER A 478 8.63 -8.42 10.66
CA SER A 478 8.83 -7.52 11.80
C SER A 478 8.86 -6.04 11.41
N SER A 479 9.07 -5.70 10.14
CA SER A 479 8.98 -4.34 9.61
C SER A 479 7.56 -3.93 9.24
N MET A 480 6.60 -4.86 9.29
CA MET A 480 5.23 -4.70 8.81
C MET A 480 4.23 -4.98 9.93
N PRO A 481 4.05 -4.07 10.91
CA PRO A 481 3.04 -4.21 11.95
C PRO A 481 1.63 -4.24 11.34
N GLU A 482 0.81 -5.19 11.79
CA GLU A 482 -0.56 -5.33 11.32
C GLU A 482 -1.51 -4.39 12.05
N LEU A 483 -2.45 -3.84 11.28
CA LEU A 483 -3.51 -2.97 11.77
C LEU A 483 -4.57 -3.77 12.54
N ASN A 484 -5.12 -3.17 13.58
CA ASN A 484 -6.16 -3.74 14.41
C ASN A 484 -7.55 -3.32 13.94
N TYR A 485 -8.18 -4.12 13.11
CA TYR A 485 -9.54 -3.85 12.63
C TYR A 485 -10.66 -4.21 13.61
N ASP A 486 -10.37 -4.82 14.74
CA ASP A 486 -11.32 -4.92 15.83
C ASP A 486 -11.63 -3.52 16.42
N TYR A 487 -10.71 -2.55 16.26
CA TYR A 487 -10.92 -1.17 16.64
C TYR A 487 -11.63 -0.36 15.54
N GLN A 488 -12.73 0.33 15.88
CA GLN A 488 -13.51 1.13 14.93
C GLN A 488 -12.69 2.25 14.30
N GLY A 489 -11.84 2.92 15.08
CA GLY A 489 -11.00 4.01 14.58
C GLY A 489 -10.09 3.59 13.44
N THR A 490 -9.53 2.37 13.47
CA THR A 490 -8.74 1.82 12.36
C THR A 490 -9.58 1.63 11.10
N ARG A 491 -10.79 1.08 11.25
CA ARG A 491 -11.71 0.89 10.12
C ARG A 491 -12.10 2.22 9.48
N ASP A 492 -12.41 3.20 10.31
CA ASP A 492 -12.76 4.55 9.83
C ASP A 492 -11.58 5.21 9.12
N ALA A 493 -10.39 5.16 9.69
CA ALA A 493 -9.19 5.74 9.08
C ALA A 493 -8.86 5.10 7.72
N MET A 494 -9.05 3.78 7.56
CA MET A 494 -8.80 3.12 6.28
C MET A 494 -9.84 3.47 5.22
N VAL A 495 -11.09 3.66 5.61
CA VAL A 495 -12.12 4.18 4.69
C VAL A 495 -11.78 5.60 4.26
N ASP A 496 -11.35 6.46 5.18
CA ASP A 496 -10.93 7.83 4.86
C ASP A 496 -9.73 7.87 3.89
N VAL A 497 -8.83 6.89 3.98
CA VAL A 497 -7.75 6.70 3.00
C VAL A 497 -8.32 6.37 1.62
N ALA A 498 -9.23 5.41 1.55
CA ALA A 498 -9.83 5.02 0.28
C ALA A 498 -10.65 6.16 -0.35
N GLU A 499 -11.47 6.86 0.44
CA GLU A 499 -12.24 8.02 -0.02
C GLU A 499 -11.35 9.15 -0.55
N PHE A 500 -10.20 9.38 0.09
CA PHE A 500 -9.21 10.33 -0.41
C PHE A 500 -8.75 10.02 -1.83
N TRP A 501 -8.42 8.78 -2.11
CA TRP A 501 -7.96 8.40 -3.45
C TRP A 501 -9.07 8.39 -4.49
N LEU A 502 -10.32 8.08 -4.10
CA LEU A 502 -11.48 8.26 -4.98
C LEU A 502 -11.66 9.73 -5.35
N ASP A 503 -11.51 10.66 -4.40
CA ASP A 503 -11.56 12.09 -4.65
C ASP A 503 -10.44 12.59 -5.58
N LYS A 504 -9.32 11.88 -5.64
CA LYS A 504 -8.23 12.12 -6.61
C LYS A 504 -8.52 11.58 -8.01
N GLY A 505 -9.53 10.72 -8.17
CA GLY A 505 -9.94 10.14 -9.45
C GLY A 505 -9.51 8.68 -9.66
N VAL A 506 -9.06 7.99 -8.61
CA VAL A 506 -8.85 6.54 -8.65
C VAL A 506 -10.19 5.85 -8.89
N SER A 507 -10.22 4.88 -9.80
CA SER A 507 -11.47 4.20 -10.19
C SER A 507 -11.78 2.97 -9.34
N GLY A 508 -10.95 2.67 -8.34
CA GLY A 508 -11.14 1.53 -7.46
C GLY A 508 -9.83 1.03 -6.87
N PHE A 509 -9.90 -0.08 -6.15
CA PHE A 509 -8.78 -0.60 -5.36
C PHE A 509 -8.54 -2.07 -5.62
N ARG A 510 -7.26 -2.44 -5.72
CA ARG A 510 -6.82 -3.79 -5.44
C ARG A 510 -6.46 -3.88 -3.97
N ILE A 511 -7.11 -4.76 -3.24
CA ILE A 511 -6.86 -4.96 -1.82
C ILE A 511 -5.90 -6.14 -1.63
N ASP A 512 -4.79 -5.83 -0.98
CA ASP A 512 -3.76 -6.80 -0.63
C ASP A 512 -4.23 -7.77 0.47
N ALA A 513 -3.84 -9.05 0.37
CA ALA A 513 -3.92 -10.06 1.40
C ALA A 513 -5.27 -10.15 2.16
N VAL A 514 -6.41 -10.04 1.47
CA VAL A 514 -7.75 -9.94 2.10
C VAL A 514 -8.07 -11.05 3.10
N LYS A 515 -7.41 -12.19 3.03
CA LYS A 515 -7.67 -13.30 3.94
C LYS A 515 -7.04 -13.13 5.33
N HIS A 516 -6.16 -12.16 5.51
CA HIS A 516 -5.38 -11.96 6.73
C HIS A 516 -5.65 -10.63 7.45
N VAL A 517 -6.78 -9.98 7.20
CA VAL A 517 -7.10 -8.65 7.78
C VAL A 517 -7.18 -8.67 9.31
N TYR A 518 -7.53 -9.82 9.89
CA TYR A 518 -7.61 -9.97 11.34
C TYR A 518 -6.64 -11.03 11.84
N MET A 519 -6.04 -10.76 12.99
CA MET A 519 -5.30 -11.76 13.75
C MET A 519 -6.21 -12.94 14.14
N ALA A 520 -5.64 -14.12 14.27
CA ALA A 520 -6.35 -15.28 14.76
C ALA A 520 -6.89 -15.05 16.17
N ASP A 521 -8.14 -15.45 16.40
CA ASP A 521 -8.68 -15.53 17.76
C ASP A 521 -7.94 -16.60 18.59
N GLU A 522 -8.02 -16.49 19.91
CA GLU A 522 -7.50 -17.54 20.78
C GLU A 522 -8.11 -18.90 20.43
N VAL A 523 -7.29 -19.82 20.00
CA VAL A 523 -7.71 -21.19 19.70
C VAL A 523 -7.49 -22.08 20.91
N THR A 524 -8.50 -22.84 21.26
CA THR A 524 -8.36 -23.88 22.29
C THR A 524 -7.71 -25.10 21.68
N LYS A 525 -6.42 -25.31 21.98
CA LYS A 525 -5.72 -26.56 21.66
C LYS A 525 -5.90 -27.56 22.80
N ASN A 526 -6.07 -28.82 22.45
CA ASN A 526 -6.02 -29.99 23.35
C ASN A 526 -6.42 -29.73 24.82
N ALA A 527 -7.61 -30.11 25.21
CA ALA A 527 -8.05 -30.24 26.60
C ALA A 527 -7.94 -28.98 27.49
N GLY A 528 -7.99 -27.80 26.95
CA GLY A 528 -8.20 -26.58 27.73
C GLY A 528 -7.12 -25.50 27.67
N ASP A 529 -6.01 -25.74 26.99
CA ASP A 529 -5.00 -24.68 26.79
C ASP A 529 -5.45 -23.73 25.69
N LYS A 530 -5.68 -22.47 26.02
CA LYS A 530 -5.90 -21.41 25.08
C LYS A 530 -4.54 -20.91 24.57
N VAL A 531 -4.33 -20.98 23.28
CA VAL A 531 -3.11 -20.51 22.62
C VAL A 531 -3.49 -19.55 21.52
N VAL A 532 -2.88 -18.40 21.49
CA VAL A 532 -2.88 -17.55 20.30
C VAL A 532 -1.86 -18.14 19.34
N GLU A 533 -2.32 -18.87 18.38
CA GLU A 533 -1.48 -19.49 17.37
C GLU A 533 -2.05 -19.23 15.99
N ASP A 534 -1.26 -18.58 15.16
CA ASP A 534 -1.70 -18.22 13.81
C ASP A 534 -1.57 -19.38 12.82
N TYR A 535 -0.58 -20.24 13.03
CA TYR A 535 -0.32 -21.34 12.12
C TYR A 535 0.10 -22.61 12.83
N ASP A 536 -0.63 -23.69 12.61
CA ASP A 536 -0.28 -25.04 13.05
C ASP A 536 0.42 -25.80 11.94
N SER A 537 1.73 -25.98 12.06
CA SER A 537 2.54 -26.68 11.06
C SER A 537 2.21 -28.19 10.96
N ALA A 538 1.66 -28.80 12.01
CA ALA A 538 1.31 -30.22 12.02
C ALA A 538 0.03 -30.49 11.24
N THR A 539 -0.93 -29.58 11.33
CA THR A 539 -2.23 -29.68 10.62
C THR A 539 -2.28 -28.84 9.36
N GLN A 540 -1.26 -28.00 9.11
CA GLN A 540 -1.23 -27.00 8.03
C GLN A 540 -2.41 -26.03 8.11
N THR A 541 -2.83 -25.70 9.32
CA THR A 541 -3.95 -24.81 9.57
C THR A 541 -3.43 -23.40 9.83
N ASP A 542 -3.90 -22.45 9.06
CA ASP A 542 -3.67 -21.01 9.27
C ASP A 542 -4.93 -20.43 9.92
N TYR A 543 -4.83 -20.11 11.20
CA TYR A 543 -5.97 -19.67 12.01
C TYR A 543 -6.34 -18.21 11.79
N SER A 544 -5.47 -17.39 11.20
CA SER A 544 -5.78 -16.01 10.83
C SER A 544 -6.45 -15.89 9.46
N SER A 545 -6.49 -16.98 8.69
CA SER A 545 -7.02 -16.95 7.33
C SER A 545 -8.53 -17.12 7.28
N ASN A 546 -9.17 -16.33 6.45
CA ASN A 546 -10.57 -16.50 6.06
C ASN A 546 -11.56 -16.48 7.23
N LEU A 547 -11.29 -15.65 8.21
CA LEU A 547 -12.20 -15.45 9.35
C LEU A 547 -13.52 -14.81 8.90
N THR A 548 -14.63 -15.14 9.57
CA THR A 548 -15.92 -14.50 9.28
C THR A 548 -15.86 -12.99 9.42
N LYS A 549 -15.09 -12.49 10.37
CA LYS A 549 -14.90 -11.05 10.59
C LYS A 549 -14.18 -10.37 9.42
N ASN A 550 -13.29 -11.07 8.65
CA ASN A 550 -12.72 -10.53 7.42
C ASN A 550 -13.83 -10.21 6.40
N MET A 551 -14.75 -11.14 6.21
CA MET A 551 -15.86 -10.97 5.26
C MET A 551 -16.80 -9.87 5.71
N ASN A 552 -17.12 -9.78 7.01
CA ASN A 552 -17.94 -8.72 7.57
C ASN A 552 -17.29 -7.34 7.40
N PHE A 553 -15.98 -7.24 7.62
CA PHE A 553 -15.25 -6.00 7.36
C PHE A 553 -15.36 -5.57 5.90
N PHE A 554 -15.17 -6.48 4.94
CA PHE A 554 -15.28 -6.13 3.53
C PHE A 554 -16.69 -5.74 3.11
N ARG A 555 -17.72 -6.28 3.77
CA ARG A 555 -19.11 -5.81 3.55
C ARG A 555 -19.30 -4.38 4.04
N GLU A 556 -18.78 -4.05 5.21
CA GLU A 556 -18.77 -2.68 5.75
C GLU A 556 -17.98 -1.75 4.84
N PHE A 557 -16.75 -2.11 4.51
CA PHE A 557 -15.85 -1.32 3.66
C PHE A 557 -16.47 -1.06 2.29
N ASN A 558 -16.96 -2.11 1.62
CA ASN A 558 -17.62 -1.98 0.32
C ASN A 558 -18.82 -1.05 0.38
N ALA A 559 -19.71 -1.21 1.37
CA ALA A 559 -20.90 -0.38 1.52
C ALA A 559 -20.52 1.11 1.66
N ARG A 560 -19.47 1.42 2.42
CA ARG A 560 -18.98 2.79 2.60
C ARG A 560 -18.36 3.35 1.32
N ILE A 561 -17.52 2.58 0.65
CA ILE A 561 -16.91 2.97 -0.64
C ILE A 561 -17.98 3.18 -1.71
N LYS A 562 -18.96 2.28 -1.84
CA LYS A 562 -20.05 2.42 -2.81
C LYS A 562 -21.00 3.58 -2.49
N ALA A 563 -21.10 3.99 -1.24
CA ALA A 563 -21.83 5.21 -0.87
C ALA A 563 -21.12 6.48 -1.35
N LYS A 564 -19.76 6.45 -1.44
CA LYS A 564 -18.95 7.53 -1.97
C LYS A 564 -18.94 7.50 -3.51
N ASP A 565 -18.60 6.37 -4.09
CA ASP A 565 -18.58 6.14 -5.53
C ASP A 565 -19.16 4.75 -5.87
N PRO A 566 -20.38 4.69 -6.39
CA PRO A 566 -21.04 3.42 -6.76
C PRO A 566 -20.29 2.61 -7.81
N ASP A 567 -19.50 3.27 -8.66
CA ASP A 567 -18.75 2.64 -9.75
C ASP A 567 -17.30 2.26 -9.36
N ALA A 568 -16.85 2.65 -8.18
CA ALA A 568 -15.53 2.22 -7.70
C ALA A 568 -15.45 0.70 -7.59
N MET A 569 -14.43 0.09 -8.19
CA MET A 569 -14.23 -1.35 -8.13
C MET A 569 -13.35 -1.76 -6.95
N ILE A 570 -13.73 -2.81 -6.25
CA ILE A 570 -12.92 -3.41 -5.20
C ILE A 570 -12.57 -4.85 -5.58
N VAL A 571 -11.32 -5.09 -5.95
CA VAL A 571 -10.80 -6.41 -6.26
C VAL A 571 -9.84 -6.88 -5.19
N GLY A 572 -10.09 -8.07 -4.61
CA GLY A 572 -9.29 -8.62 -3.52
C GLY A 572 -8.29 -9.67 -3.98
N GLU A 573 -7.16 -9.75 -3.27
CA GLU A 573 -6.23 -10.86 -3.41
C GLU A 573 -6.47 -11.88 -2.30
N ASN A 574 -6.99 -13.05 -2.68
CA ASN A 574 -7.06 -14.24 -1.83
C ASN A 574 -6.38 -15.41 -2.52
N PHE A 575 -5.17 -15.75 -2.10
CA PHE A 575 -4.37 -16.79 -2.74
C PHE A 575 -4.68 -18.22 -2.29
N ASP A 576 -5.82 -18.46 -1.65
CA ASP A 576 -6.33 -19.81 -1.33
C ASP A 576 -6.94 -20.52 -2.55
N GLY A 577 -6.30 -20.42 -3.69
CA GLY A 577 -6.81 -20.77 -5.01
C GLY A 577 -7.35 -22.19 -5.20
N ASN A 578 -7.03 -23.13 -4.32
CA ASN A 578 -7.61 -24.46 -4.36
C ASN A 578 -8.86 -24.63 -3.49
N ALA A 579 -9.21 -23.61 -2.73
CA ALA A 579 -10.27 -23.65 -1.73
C ALA A 579 -11.41 -22.67 -2.08
N VAL A 580 -12.14 -22.96 -3.17
CA VAL A 580 -13.27 -22.13 -3.62
C VAL A 580 -14.25 -21.81 -2.49
N ASN A 581 -14.47 -22.73 -1.55
CA ASN A 581 -15.30 -22.49 -0.37
C ASN A 581 -14.76 -21.39 0.57
N ASN A 582 -13.44 -21.17 0.59
CA ASN A 582 -12.83 -20.14 1.41
C ASN A 582 -12.83 -18.77 0.69
N VAL A 583 -12.76 -18.80 -0.64
CA VAL A 583 -12.67 -17.62 -1.49
C VAL A 583 -14.05 -17.02 -1.79
N ALA A 584 -15.02 -17.87 -2.14
CA ALA A 584 -16.34 -17.44 -2.60
C ALA A 584 -17.09 -16.50 -1.62
N PRO A 585 -17.06 -16.71 -0.29
CA PRO A 585 -17.75 -15.83 0.65
C PRO A 585 -17.29 -14.37 0.61
N TYR A 586 -16.05 -14.10 0.18
CA TYR A 586 -15.55 -12.73 0.08
C TYR A 586 -16.28 -11.88 -0.98
N TYR A 587 -16.95 -12.53 -1.93
CA TYR A 587 -17.80 -11.82 -2.89
C TYR A 587 -19.03 -11.13 -2.25
N GLU A 588 -19.34 -11.40 -1.00
CA GLU A 588 -20.31 -10.60 -0.25
C GLU A 588 -19.85 -9.15 -0.05
N GLY A 589 -18.55 -8.93 0.09
CA GLY A 589 -17.97 -7.61 0.35
C GLY A 589 -17.05 -7.11 -0.75
N LEU A 590 -16.68 -7.93 -1.73
CA LEU A 590 -15.78 -7.55 -2.82
C LEU A 590 -16.48 -7.70 -4.17
N ASP A 591 -16.23 -6.78 -5.09
CA ASP A 591 -16.78 -6.88 -6.45
C ASP A 591 -16.14 -8.02 -7.22
N SER A 592 -14.88 -8.28 -6.94
CA SER A 592 -14.05 -9.23 -7.64
C SER A 592 -12.96 -9.80 -6.74
N LEU A 593 -12.44 -10.95 -7.14
CA LEU A 593 -11.25 -11.57 -6.57
C LEU A 593 -10.37 -12.11 -7.69
N PHE A 594 -9.06 -11.98 -7.53
CA PHE A 594 -8.13 -12.65 -8.44
C PHE A 594 -8.33 -14.15 -8.40
N ASP A 595 -8.60 -14.76 -9.55
CA ASP A 595 -8.98 -16.17 -9.65
C ASP A 595 -7.75 -17.08 -9.66
N PHE A 596 -7.17 -17.30 -8.47
CA PHE A 596 -6.07 -18.23 -8.27
C PHE A 596 -6.45 -19.69 -8.60
N TYR A 597 -7.74 -20.05 -8.48
CA TYR A 597 -8.19 -21.38 -8.87
C TYR A 597 -7.97 -21.61 -10.36
N MET A 598 -8.41 -20.65 -11.20
CA MET A 598 -8.21 -20.74 -12.64
C MET A 598 -6.73 -20.67 -13.02
N TYR A 599 -5.99 -19.76 -12.40
CA TYR A 599 -4.56 -19.62 -12.59
C TYR A 599 -3.83 -20.96 -12.37
N TYR A 600 -4.02 -21.61 -11.23
CA TYR A 600 -3.37 -22.90 -10.93
C TYR A 600 -3.85 -24.02 -11.85
N LYS A 601 -5.13 -24.10 -12.16
CA LYS A 601 -5.67 -25.19 -13.00
C LYS A 601 -5.20 -25.06 -14.44
N LEU A 602 -5.26 -23.88 -15.02
CA LEU A 602 -4.84 -23.67 -16.42
C LEU A 602 -3.34 -23.77 -16.59
N SER A 603 -2.55 -23.21 -15.67
CA SER A 603 -1.10 -23.35 -15.71
C SER A 603 -0.68 -24.83 -15.67
N ASN A 604 -1.30 -25.62 -14.81
CA ASN A 604 -1.04 -27.05 -14.72
C ASN A 604 -1.33 -27.77 -16.03
N ILE A 605 -2.47 -27.48 -16.65
CA ILE A 605 -2.85 -28.07 -17.92
C ILE A 605 -1.87 -27.70 -19.01
N ALA A 606 -1.53 -26.44 -19.11
CA ALA A 606 -0.65 -25.91 -20.15
C ALA A 606 0.78 -26.46 -20.06
N MET A 607 1.27 -26.72 -18.84
CA MET A 607 2.60 -27.30 -18.61
C MET A 607 2.71 -28.79 -18.93
N THR A 608 1.62 -29.52 -18.89
CA THR A 608 1.69 -30.98 -18.77
C THR A 608 1.10 -31.75 -19.93
N ASP A 609 1.06 -31.26 -21.16
CA ASP A 609 0.71 -31.89 -22.43
C ASP A 609 -0.43 -32.92 -22.47
N SER A 610 -0.82 -33.51 -21.34
CA SER A 610 -1.69 -34.68 -21.30
C SER A 610 -2.79 -34.67 -20.24
N LYS A 611 -2.89 -33.61 -19.44
CA LYS A 611 -3.74 -33.65 -18.24
C LYS A 611 -5.11 -32.96 -18.36
N MET A 612 -5.50 -32.50 -19.53
CA MET A 612 -6.84 -31.96 -19.75
C MET A 612 -7.93 -32.94 -19.32
N ALA A 613 -7.79 -34.21 -19.74
CA ALA A 613 -8.71 -35.26 -19.38
C ALA A 613 -8.76 -35.59 -17.88
N GLN A 614 -7.66 -35.35 -17.19
CA GLN A 614 -7.54 -35.67 -15.78
C GLN A 614 -7.96 -34.50 -14.88
N ALA A 615 -7.90 -33.27 -15.38
CA ALA A 615 -8.28 -32.11 -14.61
C ALA A 615 -9.79 -31.86 -14.52
N ASN A 616 -10.57 -32.47 -15.39
CA ASN A 616 -12.05 -32.36 -15.43
C ASN A 616 -12.58 -30.94 -15.29
N ILE A 617 -11.84 -29.97 -15.83
CA ILE A 617 -12.13 -28.55 -15.68
C ILE A 617 -13.42 -28.19 -16.43
N ILE A 618 -13.72 -28.94 -17.49
CA ILE A 618 -14.86 -28.66 -18.34
C ILE A 618 -16.13 -29.35 -17.85
N SER A 619 -16.02 -30.52 -17.25
CA SER A 619 -17.18 -31.37 -17.06
C SER A 619 -17.46 -31.86 -15.64
N THR A 620 -16.47 -32.11 -14.82
CA THR A 620 -16.69 -32.61 -13.46
C THR A 620 -15.48 -32.38 -12.56
N GLY A 621 -15.69 -31.75 -11.45
CA GLY A 621 -14.86 -31.97 -10.30
C GLY A 621 -13.47 -31.37 -10.31
N GLY A 622 -13.33 -30.27 -9.57
CA GLY A 622 -12.09 -29.89 -8.96
C GLY A 622 -11.72 -30.74 -7.73
N GLN A 623 -10.76 -30.33 -6.95
CA GLN A 623 -10.20 -31.09 -5.83
C GLN A 623 -11.21 -31.65 -4.80
N ASN A 624 -12.39 -31.09 -4.69
CA ASN A 624 -13.40 -31.50 -3.73
C ASN A 624 -14.57 -32.19 -4.43
N SER A 625 -14.37 -33.46 -4.85
CA SER A 625 -15.45 -34.37 -5.20
C SER A 625 -16.45 -33.91 -6.28
N GLY A 626 -15.97 -33.35 -7.36
CA GLY A 626 -16.86 -33.17 -8.52
C GLY A 626 -17.69 -31.87 -8.53
N LYS A 627 -17.60 -31.02 -7.52
CA LYS A 627 -18.35 -29.76 -7.43
C LYS A 627 -17.71 -28.64 -8.26
N TRP A 628 -16.40 -28.55 -8.28
CA TRP A 628 -15.70 -27.44 -8.85
C TRP A 628 -15.18 -27.69 -10.26
N ASN A 629 -15.94 -27.29 -11.23
CA ASN A 629 -15.54 -27.04 -12.60
C ASN A 629 -15.76 -25.55 -12.90
N PHE A 630 -15.31 -25.03 -14.03
CA PHE A 630 -15.45 -23.60 -14.33
C PHE A 630 -16.88 -23.07 -14.15
N PRO A 631 -17.94 -23.71 -14.73
CA PRO A 631 -19.29 -23.24 -14.44
C PRO A 631 -19.67 -23.30 -12.97
N GLY A 632 -19.21 -24.31 -12.25
CA GLY A 632 -19.49 -24.48 -10.83
C GLY A 632 -18.79 -23.43 -9.96
N VAL A 633 -17.55 -23.09 -10.29
CA VAL A 633 -16.81 -22.01 -9.61
C VAL A 633 -17.50 -20.66 -9.81
N TYR A 634 -17.82 -20.33 -11.05
CA TYR A 634 -18.52 -19.06 -11.35
C TYR A 634 -19.92 -19.00 -10.72
N ALA A 635 -20.63 -20.12 -10.71
CA ALA A 635 -21.93 -20.21 -10.04
C ALA A 635 -21.80 -20.01 -8.52
N GLU A 636 -20.74 -20.53 -7.92
CA GLU A 636 -20.47 -20.33 -6.48
C GLU A 636 -20.15 -18.87 -6.18
N TYR A 637 -19.24 -18.23 -6.92
CA TYR A 637 -18.93 -16.81 -6.75
C TYR A 637 -20.18 -15.95 -6.87
N ASN A 638 -20.98 -16.19 -7.91
CA ASN A 638 -22.22 -15.44 -8.15
C ASN A 638 -23.29 -15.71 -7.09
N SER A 639 -23.28 -16.83 -6.39
CA SER A 639 -24.23 -17.11 -5.33
C SER A 639 -24.08 -16.19 -4.12
N TYR A 640 -22.87 -15.70 -3.87
CA TYR A 640 -22.57 -14.72 -2.81
C TYR A 640 -22.79 -13.27 -3.24
N ARG A 641 -22.90 -12.97 -4.55
CA ARG A 641 -23.03 -11.63 -5.09
C ARG A 641 -24.32 -11.40 -5.89
N ASN A 642 -25.35 -12.19 -5.68
CA ASN A 642 -26.61 -12.04 -6.40
C ASN A 642 -26.47 -12.07 -7.95
N ASN A 643 -25.57 -12.89 -8.46
CA ASN A 643 -25.21 -12.99 -9.88
C ASN A 643 -24.52 -11.72 -10.44
N ASP A 644 -23.86 -10.96 -9.61
CA ASP A 644 -23.21 -9.72 -9.97
C ASP A 644 -21.69 -9.71 -9.71
N ALA A 645 -21.08 -10.88 -9.49
CA ALA A 645 -19.65 -11.03 -9.36
C ALA A 645 -18.92 -10.65 -10.65
N ILE A 646 -17.79 -9.99 -10.52
CA ILE A 646 -16.86 -9.71 -11.63
C ILE A 646 -15.70 -10.70 -11.51
N GLU A 647 -15.56 -11.58 -12.47
CA GLU A 647 -14.45 -12.52 -12.52
C GLU A 647 -13.15 -11.77 -12.89
N SER A 648 -12.04 -12.10 -12.26
CA SER A 648 -10.72 -11.51 -12.51
C SER A 648 -9.67 -12.61 -12.68
N VAL A 649 -9.56 -13.12 -13.91
CA VAL A 649 -8.48 -14.05 -14.26
C VAL A 649 -7.19 -13.27 -14.53
N PHE A 650 -6.02 -13.84 -14.25
CA PHE A 650 -4.75 -13.19 -14.46
C PHE A 650 -3.69 -14.10 -15.06
N THR A 651 -2.80 -13.57 -15.86
CA THR A 651 -1.76 -14.34 -16.55
C THR A 651 -0.65 -14.78 -15.61
N SER A 652 -0.07 -13.84 -14.91
CA SER A 652 0.82 -13.95 -13.77
C SER A 652 0.74 -12.64 -12.97
N ASN A 653 1.58 -12.45 -11.96
CA ASN A 653 1.68 -11.21 -11.22
C ASN A 653 3.10 -11.00 -10.67
N HIS A 654 3.29 -9.97 -9.86
CA HIS A 654 4.57 -9.58 -9.28
C HIS A 654 5.11 -10.53 -8.21
N ASP A 655 4.33 -11.53 -7.78
CA ASP A 655 4.67 -12.51 -6.73
C ASP A 655 4.81 -13.93 -7.24
N VAL A 656 4.48 -14.18 -8.50
CA VAL A 656 4.54 -15.51 -9.10
C VAL A 656 5.39 -15.50 -10.38
N SER A 657 5.86 -16.68 -10.75
CA SER A 657 6.65 -16.87 -11.98
C SER A 657 5.90 -16.41 -13.22
N ARG A 658 6.61 -15.80 -14.14
CA ARG A 658 6.06 -15.35 -15.42
C ARG A 658 5.56 -16.51 -16.28
N VAL A 659 4.61 -16.23 -17.15
CA VAL A 659 3.97 -17.23 -18.03
C VAL A 659 5.00 -18.08 -18.78
N MET A 660 6.05 -17.48 -19.33
CA MET A 660 7.08 -18.22 -20.06
C MET A 660 7.78 -19.29 -19.21
N ASN A 661 8.08 -18.97 -17.94
CA ASN A 661 8.70 -19.91 -17.02
C ASN A 661 7.74 -21.03 -16.61
N MET A 662 6.48 -20.72 -16.39
CA MET A 662 5.45 -21.75 -16.18
C MET A 662 5.34 -22.69 -17.39
N MET A 663 5.29 -22.15 -18.61
CA MET A 663 5.17 -22.95 -19.83
C MET A 663 6.41 -23.77 -20.15
N ALA A 664 7.58 -23.37 -19.65
CA ALA A 664 8.82 -24.15 -19.71
C ALA A 664 8.91 -25.24 -18.64
N GLY A 665 8.02 -25.24 -17.66
CA GLY A 665 7.97 -26.20 -16.58
C GLY A 665 7.56 -27.60 -17.04
N THR A 666 7.92 -28.60 -16.22
CA THR A 666 7.68 -30.02 -16.53
C THR A 666 6.86 -30.72 -15.43
N ALA A 667 6.51 -30.06 -14.36
CA ALA A 667 5.97 -30.68 -13.18
C ALA A 667 4.45 -30.88 -13.19
N ALA A 668 4.03 -31.80 -12.34
CA ALA A 668 2.67 -32.28 -12.30
C ALA A 668 1.69 -31.45 -11.46
N ASN A 669 2.19 -30.49 -10.72
CA ASN A 669 1.39 -29.61 -9.86
C ASN A 669 1.73 -28.17 -10.22
N ALA A 670 0.72 -27.44 -10.61
CA ALA A 670 0.87 -26.02 -10.82
C ALA A 670 0.81 -25.29 -9.48
N ASP A 671 1.87 -25.35 -8.80
CA ASP A 671 2.28 -24.23 -7.98
C ASP A 671 3.45 -23.57 -8.73
N ASP A 672 3.72 -22.37 -8.39
CA ASP A 672 4.81 -21.60 -8.90
C ASP A 672 6.20 -22.27 -8.69
N GLN A 673 6.28 -23.32 -7.87
CA GLN A 673 7.48 -24.13 -7.62
C GLN A 673 7.81 -25.07 -8.80
N SER A 674 6.91 -25.22 -9.74
CA SER A 674 7.05 -26.05 -10.93
C SER A 674 7.53 -25.29 -12.15
N ALA A 675 7.68 -23.98 -12.05
CA ALA A 675 8.18 -23.14 -13.12
C ALA A 675 9.60 -23.59 -13.54
N GLY A 676 9.84 -23.61 -14.84
CA GLY A 676 11.12 -24.03 -15.41
C GLY A 676 11.97 -22.82 -15.82
N THR A 677 13.27 -23.05 -15.97
CA THR A 677 14.15 -22.07 -16.60
C THR A 677 13.92 -22.04 -18.11
N VAL A 678 13.69 -20.87 -18.66
CA VAL A 678 13.57 -20.68 -20.11
C VAL A 678 14.94 -20.57 -20.73
N THR A 679 15.18 -21.38 -21.76
CA THR A 679 16.43 -21.45 -22.52
C THR A 679 16.14 -21.38 -24.01
N LEU A 680 17.16 -21.18 -24.84
CA LEU A 680 17.02 -21.24 -26.28
C LEU A 680 16.42 -22.56 -26.79
N SER A 681 16.67 -23.68 -26.08
CA SER A 681 16.21 -25.01 -26.52
C SER A 681 14.73 -25.27 -26.23
N ASN A 682 14.14 -24.61 -25.23
CA ASN A 682 12.74 -24.81 -24.84
C ASN A 682 11.84 -23.61 -25.07
N SER A 683 12.40 -22.45 -25.41
CA SER A 683 11.64 -21.20 -25.54
C SER A 683 10.57 -21.25 -26.64
N ALA A 684 10.82 -21.93 -27.74
CA ALA A 684 9.81 -22.07 -28.80
C ALA A 684 8.57 -22.84 -28.31
N LEU A 685 8.77 -23.95 -27.61
CA LEU A 685 7.69 -24.72 -26.99
C LEU A 685 6.95 -23.94 -25.92
N ALA A 686 7.70 -23.23 -25.05
CA ALA A 686 7.12 -22.38 -24.03
C ALA A 686 6.25 -21.27 -24.66
N LEU A 687 6.69 -20.68 -25.77
CA LEU A 687 5.94 -19.65 -26.50
C LEU A 687 4.64 -20.20 -27.13
N GLU A 688 4.68 -21.39 -27.73
CA GLU A 688 3.48 -22.04 -28.28
C GLU A 688 2.43 -22.32 -27.18
N ARG A 689 2.87 -22.85 -26.06
CA ARG A 689 2.03 -23.08 -24.89
C ARG A 689 1.50 -21.78 -24.30
N ALA A 690 2.34 -20.75 -24.22
CA ALA A 690 1.96 -19.42 -23.73
C ALA A 690 0.88 -18.77 -24.60
N LYS A 691 0.93 -18.91 -25.92
CA LYS A 691 -0.14 -18.44 -26.83
C LYS A 691 -1.46 -19.18 -26.58
N CYS A 692 -1.41 -20.48 -26.39
CA CYS A 692 -2.59 -21.29 -26.02
C CYS A 692 -3.17 -20.84 -24.67
N TYR A 693 -2.32 -20.68 -23.67
CA TYR A 693 -2.70 -20.17 -22.34
C TYR A 693 -3.35 -18.78 -22.42
N ALA A 694 -2.70 -17.84 -23.12
CA ALA A 694 -3.21 -16.51 -23.35
C ALA A 694 -4.59 -16.49 -24.01
N THR A 695 -4.82 -17.41 -24.97
CA THR A 695 -6.13 -17.53 -25.64
C THR A 695 -7.21 -17.90 -24.63
N VAL A 696 -6.98 -18.89 -23.77
CA VAL A 696 -7.98 -19.28 -22.76
C VAL A 696 -8.20 -18.12 -21.78
N MET A 697 -7.13 -17.61 -21.18
CA MET A 697 -7.22 -16.56 -20.16
C MET A 697 -7.95 -15.31 -20.66
N THR A 698 -7.67 -14.93 -21.92
CA THR A 698 -8.30 -13.73 -22.49
C THR A 698 -9.76 -13.96 -22.84
N MET A 699 -10.16 -15.17 -23.24
CA MET A 699 -11.54 -15.48 -23.65
C MET A 699 -12.46 -15.88 -22.49
N LEU A 700 -11.94 -16.11 -21.29
CA LEU A 700 -12.74 -16.32 -20.07
C LEU A 700 -13.58 -15.08 -19.70
N PRO A 701 -14.68 -15.23 -18.90
CA PRO A 701 -15.50 -14.11 -18.47
C PRO A 701 -14.73 -13.07 -17.65
N GLY A 702 -15.31 -11.88 -17.52
CA GLY A 702 -14.80 -10.82 -16.64
C GLY A 702 -13.55 -10.15 -17.14
N ILE A 703 -12.74 -9.67 -16.24
CA ILE A 703 -11.49 -8.95 -16.51
C ILE A 703 -10.36 -9.96 -16.66
N THR A 704 -9.56 -9.82 -17.71
CA THR A 704 -8.29 -10.54 -17.85
C THR A 704 -7.15 -9.59 -17.49
N TRP A 705 -6.49 -9.84 -16.36
CA TRP A 705 -5.32 -9.11 -15.94
C TRP A 705 -4.06 -9.67 -16.58
N ILE A 706 -3.38 -8.84 -17.33
CA ILE A 706 -2.09 -9.15 -17.95
C ILE A 706 -1.00 -8.49 -17.10
N TYR A 707 -0.06 -9.27 -16.62
CA TYR A 707 1.11 -8.73 -15.95
C TYR A 707 2.10 -8.20 -16.99
N TYR A 708 2.59 -6.99 -16.80
CA TYR A 708 3.47 -6.32 -17.76
C TYR A 708 4.64 -7.21 -18.19
N GLY A 709 4.82 -7.34 -19.50
CA GLY A 709 5.85 -8.15 -20.07
C GLY A 709 5.47 -9.61 -20.37
N ASP A 710 4.37 -10.15 -19.85
CA ASP A 710 3.88 -11.46 -20.25
C ASP A 710 3.48 -11.48 -21.72
N GLU A 711 2.94 -10.39 -22.23
CA GLU A 711 2.62 -10.19 -23.63
C GLU A 711 3.85 -10.08 -24.55
N LEU A 712 5.03 -9.77 -23.96
CA LEU A 712 6.30 -9.85 -24.70
C LEU A 712 6.90 -11.26 -24.67
N GLY A 713 6.45 -12.11 -23.76
CA GLY A 713 7.10 -13.36 -23.45
C GLY A 713 8.35 -13.18 -22.58
N MET A 714 8.33 -12.19 -21.69
CA MET A 714 9.39 -12.00 -20.69
C MET A 714 9.49 -13.20 -19.76
N THR A 715 10.70 -13.43 -19.28
CA THR A 715 11.03 -14.52 -18.35
C THR A 715 11.33 -13.99 -16.94
N SER A 716 11.29 -14.90 -15.99
CA SER A 716 11.71 -14.71 -14.60
C SER A 716 12.74 -15.77 -14.20
N ASN A 717 13.77 -15.97 -15.05
CA ASN A 717 14.83 -16.90 -14.72
C ASN A 717 15.62 -16.41 -13.51
N PHE A 718 15.79 -17.26 -12.52
CA PHE A 718 16.64 -16.95 -11.37
C PHE A 718 18.13 -17.02 -11.77
N ALA A 719 18.96 -16.25 -11.09
CA ALA A 719 20.41 -16.40 -11.25
C ALA A 719 20.91 -17.76 -10.79
N ASP A 720 22.09 -18.15 -11.29
CA ASP A 720 22.71 -19.42 -10.92
C ASP A 720 22.84 -19.58 -9.40
N GLY A 721 22.26 -20.65 -8.88
CA GLY A 721 22.27 -20.98 -7.45
C GLY A 721 21.17 -20.34 -6.63
N GLU A 722 20.36 -19.46 -7.20
CA GLU A 722 19.16 -18.94 -6.53
C GLU A 722 17.97 -19.90 -6.63
N THR A 723 17.17 -19.88 -5.59
CA THR A 723 15.92 -20.64 -5.48
C THR A 723 14.81 -19.70 -5.04
N LYS A 724 13.57 -20.16 -5.07
CA LYS A 724 12.41 -19.41 -4.58
C LYS A 724 12.52 -18.89 -3.15
N THR A 725 13.34 -19.53 -2.33
CA THR A 725 13.58 -19.12 -0.93
C THR A 725 14.80 -18.22 -0.76
N SER A 726 15.44 -17.84 -1.86
CA SER A 726 16.56 -16.90 -1.80
C SER A 726 16.07 -15.49 -1.47
N PRO A 727 16.82 -14.71 -0.69
CA PRO A 727 16.44 -13.33 -0.38
C PRO A 727 16.23 -12.50 -1.65
N HIS A 728 15.15 -11.72 -1.68
CA HIS A 728 14.80 -10.84 -2.80
C HIS A 728 14.71 -11.53 -4.17
N VAL A 729 14.38 -12.81 -4.19
CA VAL A 729 14.25 -13.59 -5.43
C VAL A 729 13.10 -13.08 -6.30
N ASP A 730 12.11 -12.48 -5.70
CA ASP A 730 10.96 -11.82 -6.34
C ASP A 730 11.36 -10.71 -7.31
N ARG A 731 12.56 -10.14 -7.21
CA ARG A 731 13.09 -9.20 -8.20
C ARG A 731 13.09 -9.77 -9.62
N TRP A 732 13.20 -11.09 -9.78
CA TRP A 732 13.17 -11.73 -11.09
C TRP A 732 11.78 -11.74 -11.73
N TYR A 733 10.73 -11.67 -10.94
CA TYR A 733 9.38 -11.45 -11.46
C TYR A 733 9.17 -10.00 -11.93
N ARG A 734 9.96 -9.05 -11.41
CA ARG A 734 9.80 -7.60 -11.49
C ARG A 734 10.82 -6.92 -12.39
N GLN A 735 11.32 -7.64 -13.42
CA GLN A 735 12.35 -7.16 -14.34
C GLN A 735 11.85 -5.98 -15.21
N PRO A 736 12.77 -5.15 -15.73
CA PRO A 736 12.43 -4.01 -16.56
C PRO A 736 11.62 -4.38 -17.80
N TYR A 737 10.68 -3.53 -18.21
CA TYR A 737 9.95 -3.68 -19.46
C TYR A 737 10.82 -3.29 -20.66
N LYS A 738 10.76 -4.04 -21.74
CA LYS A 738 11.63 -3.81 -22.91
C LYS A 738 10.85 -3.16 -24.06
N PHE A 739 10.75 -1.82 -24.03
CA PHE A 739 10.07 -1.05 -25.09
C PHE A 739 10.80 -1.12 -26.41
N GLY A 740 12.05 -0.72 -26.45
CA GLY A 740 12.91 -0.61 -27.63
C GLY A 740 14.26 -1.29 -27.47
N ASN A 741 15.18 -0.99 -28.35
CA ASN A 741 16.56 -1.46 -28.34
C ASN A 741 17.56 -0.30 -28.25
N GLU A 742 17.13 0.81 -27.71
CA GLU A 742 17.96 1.99 -27.51
C GLU A 742 19.17 1.67 -26.65
N ALA A 743 20.26 2.35 -26.90
CA ALA A 743 21.43 2.24 -26.05
C ALA A 743 21.11 2.77 -24.64
N ALA A 744 21.75 2.20 -23.64
CA ALA A 744 21.60 2.67 -22.25
C ALA A 744 21.78 4.20 -22.17
N GLY A 745 20.84 4.87 -21.50
CA GLY A 745 20.81 6.32 -21.38
C GLY A 745 20.28 7.07 -22.61
N THR A 746 19.63 6.35 -23.54
CA THR A 746 18.93 6.95 -24.68
C THR A 746 17.44 6.70 -24.56
N ALA A 747 16.64 7.75 -24.70
CA ALA A 747 15.19 7.63 -24.68
C ALA A 747 14.66 7.12 -26.03
N ASP A 748 13.55 6.43 -25.98
CA ASP A 748 12.78 6.04 -27.17
C ASP A 748 12.04 7.23 -27.81
N LYS A 749 11.23 6.97 -28.82
CA LYS A 749 10.45 7.99 -29.54
C LYS A 749 9.47 8.78 -28.65
N ASP A 750 9.06 8.22 -27.55
CA ASP A 750 8.12 8.82 -26.59
C ASP A 750 8.87 9.55 -25.45
N GLY A 751 10.19 9.55 -25.50
CA GLY A 751 11.04 10.16 -24.46
C GLY A 751 11.09 9.32 -23.18
N VAL A 752 11.05 8.00 -23.32
CA VAL A 752 11.12 7.03 -22.20
C VAL A 752 12.40 6.24 -22.32
N TYR A 753 13.13 6.14 -21.22
CA TYR A 753 14.37 5.39 -21.09
C TYR A 753 14.09 3.96 -20.62
N GLN A 754 15.07 3.09 -20.85
CA GLN A 754 15.05 1.75 -20.31
C GLN A 754 15.29 1.78 -18.81
N THR A 755 14.40 1.17 -18.03
CA THR A 755 14.59 1.04 -16.58
C THR A 755 15.67 0.00 -16.25
N GLY A 756 16.17 0.07 -15.06
CA GLY A 756 17.17 -0.84 -14.50
C GLY A 756 17.89 -0.13 -13.37
N PHE A 757 17.55 -0.44 -12.13
CA PHE A 757 18.03 0.31 -10.99
C PHE A 757 18.66 -0.58 -9.93
N ASN A 758 19.53 0.04 -9.13
CA ASN A 758 20.13 -0.58 -7.97
C ASN A 758 19.40 -0.10 -6.72
N PHE A 759 18.80 -1.03 -5.99
CA PHE A 759 18.24 -0.74 -4.70
C PHE A 759 19.35 -0.82 -3.63
N THR A 760 19.68 0.31 -3.03
CA THR A 760 20.78 0.45 -2.07
C THR A 760 20.36 0.29 -0.61
N GLY A 761 19.07 0.13 -0.32
CA GLY A 761 18.53 -0.08 1.02
C GLY A 761 18.86 -1.47 1.56
N GLY A 762 19.59 -1.56 2.68
CA GLY A 762 19.85 -2.79 3.39
C GLY A 762 20.81 -3.76 2.70
N ALA A 763 20.31 -4.71 1.93
CA ALA A 763 21.11 -5.77 1.31
C ALA A 763 21.67 -5.44 -0.08
N GLY A 764 21.36 -4.28 -0.64
CA GLY A 764 21.78 -3.80 -1.96
C GLY A 764 21.63 -4.84 -3.08
N PHE A 765 20.61 -4.75 -3.90
CA PHE A 765 20.42 -5.60 -5.06
C PHE A 765 20.02 -4.77 -6.28
N SER A 766 20.24 -5.35 -7.45
CA SER A 766 19.83 -4.71 -8.72
C SER A 766 18.58 -5.36 -9.28
N ILE A 767 17.68 -4.56 -9.82
CA ILE A 767 16.63 -5.02 -10.71
C ILE A 767 17.09 -4.76 -12.15
N GLY A 768 17.26 -5.84 -12.88
CA GLY A 768 17.71 -5.82 -14.26
C GLY A 768 17.21 -7.06 -14.98
N TYR A 769 17.61 -7.25 -16.22
CA TYR A 769 17.22 -8.41 -17.01
C TYR A 769 17.96 -9.68 -16.61
N ASP A 770 17.27 -10.82 -16.63
CA ASP A 770 17.93 -12.11 -16.77
C ASP A 770 18.56 -12.27 -18.17
N ASP A 771 19.37 -13.32 -18.35
CA ASP A 771 20.11 -13.50 -19.60
C ASP A 771 19.20 -13.69 -20.81
N TYR A 772 18.05 -14.34 -20.66
CA TYR A 772 17.11 -14.51 -21.76
C TYR A 772 16.46 -13.20 -22.17
N ASN A 773 15.95 -12.44 -21.23
CA ASN A 773 15.35 -11.14 -21.48
C ASN A 773 16.37 -10.14 -22.08
N LYS A 774 17.61 -10.23 -21.63
CA LYS A 774 18.68 -9.37 -22.12
C LYS A 774 19.08 -9.67 -23.57
N THR A 775 19.23 -10.97 -23.91
CA THR A 775 19.91 -11.40 -25.13
C THR A 775 19.01 -11.98 -26.19
N VAL A 776 17.86 -12.53 -25.84
CA VAL A 776 16.96 -13.28 -26.73
C VAL A 776 15.64 -12.57 -26.94
N LEU A 777 15.06 -12.02 -25.89
CA LEU A 777 13.77 -11.36 -25.96
C LEU A 777 13.83 -10.15 -26.89
N LYS A 778 12.97 -10.12 -27.90
CA LYS A 778 12.77 -8.94 -28.77
C LYS A 778 12.02 -7.85 -28.01
N SER A 779 12.37 -6.60 -28.26
CA SER A 779 11.65 -5.45 -27.73
C SER A 779 10.20 -5.40 -28.22
N ALA A 780 9.37 -4.62 -27.53
CA ALA A 780 7.99 -4.37 -27.93
C ALA A 780 7.92 -3.79 -29.36
N GLU A 781 8.79 -2.82 -29.68
CA GLU A 781 8.85 -2.23 -31.00
C GLU A 781 9.18 -3.22 -32.12
N ASP A 782 10.07 -4.16 -31.89
CA ASP A 782 10.40 -5.20 -32.86
C ASP A 782 9.30 -6.25 -32.98
N GLN A 783 8.64 -6.57 -31.87
CA GLN A 783 7.54 -7.51 -31.87
C GLN A 783 6.29 -6.97 -32.57
N LEU A 784 6.02 -5.66 -32.50
CA LEU A 784 4.93 -5.03 -33.27
C LEU A 784 5.13 -5.08 -34.78
N LYS A 785 6.37 -5.26 -35.26
CA LYS A 785 6.70 -5.42 -36.70
C LYS A 785 6.56 -6.88 -37.16
N ASP A 786 6.40 -7.82 -36.22
CA ASP A 786 6.33 -9.27 -36.46
C ASP A 786 4.92 -9.77 -36.09
N SER A 787 4.09 -10.06 -37.08
CA SER A 787 2.70 -10.52 -36.90
C SER A 787 2.57 -11.82 -36.11
N ASP A 788 3.64 -12.61 -36.06
CA ASP A 788 3.67 -13.90 -35.35
C ASP A 788 4.28 -13.77 -33.96
N SER A 789 4.72 -12.58 -33.55
CA SER A 789 5.26 -12.32 -32.23
C SER A 789 4.23 -12.57 -31.12
N MET A 790 4.70 -12.67 -29.89
CA MET A 790 3.82 -12.81 -28.72
C MET A 790 2.98 -11.56 -28.52
N LEU A 791 3.58 -10.38 -28.59
CA LEU A 791 2.89 -9.10 -28.47
C LEU A 791 1.80 -8.91 -29.53
N SER A 792 2.12 -9.18 -30.82
CA SER A 792 1.13 -9.09 -31.89
C SER A 792 -0.02 -10.11 -31.70
N TYR A 793 0.26 -11.24 -31.10
CA TYR A 793 -0.77 -12.20 -30.75
C TYR A 793 -1.67 -11.71 -29.62
N TYR A 794 -1.09 -11.20 -28.53
CA TYR A 794 -1.84 -10.57 -27.44
C TYR A 794 -2.67 -9.38 -27.94
N SER A 795 -2.09 -8.51 -28.78
CA SER A 795 -2.81 -7.37 -29.36
C SER A 795 -4.11 -7.80 -30.03
N ARG A 796 -4.09 -8.89 -30.81
CA ARG A 796 -5.30 -9.41 -31.45
C ARG A 796 -6.31 -9.98 -30.46
N LEU A 797 -5.85 -10.69 -29.41
CA LEU A 797 -6.70 -11.24 -28.36
C LEU A 797 -7.40 -10.14 -27.56
N THR A 798 -6.62 -9.14 -27.14
CA THR A 798 -7.11 -8.02 -26.33
C THR A 798 -8.05 -7.11 -27.14
N ALA A 799 -7.73 -6.83 -28.40
CA ALA A 799 -8.61 -6.10 -29.31
C ALA A 799 -9.97 -6.79 -29.45
N LEU A 800 -9.95 -8.12 -29.63
CA LEU A 800 -11.18 -8.89 -29.74
C LEU A 800 -12.01 -8.81 -28.46
N LYS A 801 -11.40 -9.04 -27.29
CA LYS A 801 -12.12 -9.00 -26.00
C LYS A 801 -12.63 -7.60 -25.68
N SER A 802 -11.79 -6.59 -25.76
CA SER A 802 -12.17 -5.21 -25.43
C SER A 802 -13.30 -4.66 -26.33
N SER A 803 -13.42 -5.16 -27.56
CA SER A 803 -14.49 -4.78 -28.48
C SER A 803 -15.75 -5.63 -28.39
N SER A 804 -15.77 -6.68 -27.55
CA SER A 804 -16.89 -7.64 -27.50
C SER A 804 -17.50 -7.76 -26.12
N LYS A 805 -18.70 -7.22 -25.94
CA LYS A 805 -19.48 -7.44 -24.71
C LYS A 805 -19.76 -8.92 -24.43
N THR A 806 -19.88 -9.73 -25.48
CA THR A 806 -20.04 -11.18 -25.36
C THR A 806 -18.84 -11.82 -24.67
N LEU A 807 -17.64 -11.39 -24.98
CA LEU A 807 -16.43 -11.92 -24.33
C LEU A 807 -16.20 -11.34 -22.93
N ILE A 808 -16.70 -10.14 -22.63
CA ILE A 808 -16.60 -9.54 -21.30
C ILE A 808 -17.65 -10.15 -20.36
N SER A 809 -18.93 -10.07 -20.68
CA SER A 809 -20.05 -10.36 -19.78
C SER A 809 -20.99 -11.47 -20.25
N GLY A 810 -20.78 -12.05 -21.44
CA GLY A 810 -21.61 -13.16 -21.95
C GLY A 810 -21.49 -14.43 -21.09
N SER A 811 -22.50 -15.28 -21.19
CA SER A 811 -22.52 -16.55 -20.46
C SER A 811 -21.38 -17.49 -20.92
N TYR A 812 -20.88 -18.28 -19.99
CA TYR A 812 -19.88 -19.32 -20.24
C TYR A 812 -20.55 -20.69 -20.32
N GLN A 813 -20.19 -21.47 -21.32
CA GLN A 813 -20.62 -22.87 -21.40
C GLN A 813 -19.49 -23.78 -21.93
N GLY A 814 -19.15 -24.82 -21.19
CA GLY A 814 -18.24 -25.86 -21.68
C GLY A 814 -18.75 -26.57 -22.90
N ILE A 815 -17.87 -26.83 -23.86
CA ILE A 815 -18.18 -27.62 -25.08
C ILE A 815 -17.59 -29.01 -24.89
N SER A 816 -18.41 -30.05 -25.11
CA SER A 816 -17.95 -31.41 -25.15
C SER A 816 -17.08 -31.65 -26.39
N ALA A 817 -15.82 -31.94 -26.19
CA ALA A 817 -14.84 -32.20 -27.23
C ALA A 817 -13.96 -33.42 -26.83
N SER A 818 -12.85 -33.65 -27.56
CA SER A 818 -11.86 -34.62 -27.13
C SER A 818 -11.29 -34.29 -25.77
N ASN A 819 -10.94 -35.30 -24.97
CA ASN A 819 -10.29 -35.13 -23.66
C ASN A 819 -9.00 -34.30 -23.68
N LEU A 820 -8.42 -34.10 -24.87
CA LEU A 820 -7.21 -33.32 -25.05
C LEU A 820 -7.48 -31.87 -25.52
N ILE A 821 -8.74 -31.54 -25.75
CA ILE A 821 -9.18 -30.19 -26.19
C ILE A 821 -9.88 -29.49 -25.05
N PHE A 822 -9.40 -28.31 -24.72
CA PHE A 822 -10.14 -27.38 -23.88
C PHE A 822 -11.08 -26.58 -24.78
N ALA A 823 -12.39 -26.72 -24.57
CA ALA A 823 -13.36 -26.04 -25.42
C ALA A 823 -14.54 -25.48 -24.62
N PHE A 824 -14.88 -24.22 -24.93
CA PHE A 824 -16.04 -23.54 -24.34
C PHE A 824 -16.61 -22.49 -25.29
N SER A 825 -17.80 -22.06 -25.01
CA SER A 825 -18.44 -20.92 -25.70
C SER A 825 -18.76 -19.77 -24.76
N ARG A 826 -18.80 -18.58 -25.35
CA ARG A 826 -19.26 -17.34 -24.74
C ARG A 826 -20.44 -16.84 -25.56
N THR A 827 -21.57 -16.56 -24.92
CA THR A 827 -22.79 -16.16 -25.64
C THR A 827 -23.49 -14.97 -24.95
N LEU A 828 -23.87 -13.99 -25.74
CA LEU A 828 -24.70 -12.86 -25.33
C LEU A 828 -25.71 -12.55 -26.46
N GLY A 829 -27.00 -12.75 -26.20
CA GLY A 829 -28.01 -12.63 -27.25
C GLY A 829 -27.79 -13.67 -28.36
N GLU A 830 -27.66 -13.20 -29.59
CA GLU A 830 -27.43 -14.03 -30.77
C GLU A 830 -25.94 -14.24 -31.09
N GLU A 831 -25.05 -13.48 -30.46
CA GLU A 831 -23.60 -13.56 -30.71
C GLU A 831 -23.00 -14.68 -29.87
N THR A 832 -22.23 -15.55 -30.53
CA THR A 832 -21.51 -16.63 -29.86
C THR A 832 -20.06 -16.67 -30.33
N TYR A 833 -19.15 -16.86 -29.40
CA TYR A 833 -17.77 -17.23 -29.68
C TYR A 833 -17.53 -18.64 -29.17
N SER A 834 -16.93 -19.49 -30.00
CA SER A 834 -16.50 -20.83 -29.64
C SER A 834 -14.99 -20.90 -29.62
N ILE A 835 -14.44 -21.32 -28.51
CA ILE A 835 -13.01 -21.37 -28.24
C ILE A 835 -12.55 -22.83 -28.13
N TYR A 836 -11.54 -23.21 -28.88
CA TYR A 836 -10.95 -24.54 -28.84
C TYR A 836 -9.44 -24.45 -28.71
N VAL A 837 -8.87 -25.14 -27.75
CA VAL A 837 -7.44 -25.12 -27.46
C VAL A 837 -6.92 -26.54 -27.26
N ASN A 838 -5.88 -26.89 -28.00
CA ASN A 838 -5.13 -28.12 -27.84
C ASN A 838 -3.80 -27.83 -27.11
N PHE A 839 -3.72 -28.19 -25.84
CA PHE A 839 -2.50 -28.05 -25.07
C PHE A 839 -1.54 -29.26 -25.25
N SER A 840 -1.96 -30.32 -25.92
CA SER A 840 -1.14 -31.53 -26.08
C SER A 840 -0.06 -31.36 -27.15
N SER A 841 0.98 -32.16 -27.05
CA SER A 841 2.09 -32.22 -28.01
C SER A 841 1.75 -32.95 -29.31
N SER A 842 0.48 -33.34 -29.50
CA SER A 842 0.03 -34.07 -30.68
C SER A 842 -1.21 -33.43 -31.31
N ALA A 843 -1.38 -33.61 -32.61
CA ALA A 843 -2.59 -33.17 -33.28
C ALA A 843 -3.81 -33.97 -32.80
N VAL A 844 -4.92 -33.29 -32.56
CA VAL A 844 -6.19 -33.90 -32.08
C VAL A 844 -7.31 -33.65 -33.06
N SER A 845 -8.04 -34.70 -33.42
CA SER A 845 -9.23 -34.56 -34.24
C SER A 845 -10.37 -33.93 -33.47
N VAL A 846 -10.96 -32.90 -34.03
CA VAL A 846 -12.08 -32.14 -33.48
C VAL A 846 -12.91 -31.56 -34.62
N SER A 847 -14.23 -31.62 -34.51
CA SER A 847 -15.13 -30.97 -35.43
C SER A 847 -15.35 -29.53 -34.97
N LEU A 848 -14.83 -28.57 -35.69
CA LEU A 848 -15.05 -27.16 -35.41
C LEU A 848 -16.42 -26.72 -35.94
N PRO A 849 -17.14 -25.81 -35.26
CA PRO A 849 -18.39 -25.26 -35.73
C PRO A 849 -18.17 -24.39 -36.98
N SER A 850 -19.25 -24.18 -37.74
CA SER A 850 -19.27 -23.18 -38.80
C SER A 850 -19.20 -21.77 -38.19
N GLY A 851 -18.48 -20.87 -38.86
CA GLY A 851 -18.32 -19.47 -38.39
C GLY A 851 -17.04 -18.89 -38.92
N THR A 852 -16.77 -17.65 -38.52
CA THR A 852 -15.55 -16.94 -38.88
C THR A 852 -14.43 -17.21 -37.87
N GLN A 853 -13.31 -17.76 -38.31
CA GLN A 853 -12.12 -17.84 -37.44
C GLN A 853 -11.53 -16.44 -37.26
N VAL A 854 -11.67 -15.90 -36.03
CA VAL A 854 -11.23 -14.53 -35.73
C VAL A 854 -9.84 -14.48 -35.11
N ILE A 855 -9.44 -15.54 -34.40
CA ILE A 855 -8.11 -15.71 -33.82
C ILE A 855 -7.68 -17.16 -34.05
N GLN A 856 -6.39 -17.33 -34.34
CA GLN A 856 -5.77 -18.67 -34.32
C GLN A 856 -4.26 -18.59 -34.01
N THR A 857 -3.75 -19.67 -33.41
CA THR A 857 -2.32 -19.97 -33.31
C THR A 857 -2.09 -21.46 -33.58
N GLY A 858 -0.92 -21.78 -34.12
CA GLY A 858 -0.59 -23.14 -34.51
C GLY A 858 -1.36 -23.63 -35.74
N ASN A 859 -1.44 -24.94 -35.91
CA ASN A 859 -2.08 -25.59 -37.08
C ASN A 859 -3.54 -25.88 -36.79
N VAL A 860 -4.43 -25.19 -37.48
CA VAL A 860 -5.88 -25.31 -37.35
C VAL A 860 -6.54 -25.74 -38.68
N SER A 861 -7.40 -26.73 -38.64
CA SER A 861 -8.28 -27.10 -39.74
C SER A 861 -9.69 -27.33 -39.23
N SER A 862 -10.66 -27.46 -40.12
CA SER A 862 -12.07 -27.72 -39.75
C SER A 862 -12.29 -29.03 -38.98
N SER A 863 -11.32 -29.93 -39.02
CA SER A 863 -11.44 -31.30 -38.45
C SER A 863 -10.33 -31.66 -37.47
N SER A 864 -9.35 -30.79 -37.26
CA SER A 864 -8.26 -31.02 -36.31
C SER A 864 -7.57 -29.77 -35.81
N LEU A 865 -7.05 -29.82 -34.60
CA LEU A 865 -6.10 -28.88 -34.02
C LEU A 865 -4.74 -29.54 -33.88
N GLY A 866 -3.72 -28.95 -34.45
CA GLY A 866 -2.33 -29.37 -34.29
C GLY A 866 -1.88 -29.33 -32.83
N ALA A 867 -0.66 -29.78 -32.55
CA ALA A 867 -0.04 -29.62 -31.25
C ALA A 867 -0.01 -28.12 -30.87
N HIS A 868 -0.26 -27.82 -29.59
CA HIS A 868 -0.22 -26.46 -29.02
C HIS A 868 -0.90 -25.42 -29.94
N SER A 869 -2.13 -25.68 -30.33
CA SER A 869 -2.91 -24.86 -31.25
C SER A 869 -4.19 -24.36 -30.60
N ALA A 870 -4.62 -23.18 -30.96
CA ALA A 870 -5.86 -22.58 -30.49
C ALA A 870 -6.61 -21.87 -31.61
N VAL A 871 -7.95 -21.83 -31.51
CA VAL A 871 -8.81 -21.09 -32.42
C VAL A 871 -10.01 -20.48 -31.68
N VAL A 872 -10.36 -19.28 -32.04
CA VAL A 872 -11.60 -18.59 -31.65
C VAL A 872 -12.45 -18.39 -32.89
N ILE A 873 -13.69 -18.92 -32.85
CA ILE A 873 -14.64 -18.90 -33.95
C ILE A 873 -15.84 -18.08 -33.54
N LYS A 874 -16.15 -17.04 -34.30
CA LYS A 874 -17.36 -16.23 -34.16
C LYS A 874 -18.48 -16.88 -35.00
N GLY A 875 -19.58 -17.28 -34.32
CA GLY A 875 -20.78 -17.86 -34.92
C GLY A 875 -21.85 -16.85 -35.18
#